data_2574b5d2497e8d4c47e0548eeb1b3c9e
#
_entry.id   2574b5d2497e8d4c47e0548eeb1b3c9e
#
_cell.length_a   1.000
_cell.length_b   1.000
_cell.length_c   1.000
_cell.angle_alpha   90.00
_cell.angle_beta   90.00
_cell.angle_gamma   90.00
#
_symmetry.space_group_name_H-M   'P 1'
#
loop_
_entity.id
_entity.type
_entity.pdbx_description
1 polymer ?
#
loop_
_entity_poly.entity_id
_entity_poly.type
_entity_poly.pdbx_seq_one_letter_code
_entity_poly.pdbx_strand_id
1 'polypeptide(L)'
;MTLKALSDRPFFRPAAAATLAVLCGLGLWGTTLGEKSSQETQETIGEKWEWASYDYLFRFGAPAVTNKIVLILMDNDSYTELGQVRGTPWNRSLHAQLLNKLADDKCPLVVFDVRLDEKRDAAIDQALAAAMRRLSNVVLAAKMTTLQFRGADIIQPIKPVDIFLAAARNNWGLTQVDPDLDNIMRRHWPFPSPVEYPTLPWVAATLSGAKLNQEPQNRWLRYYDFDNSLPGLSYRLATNQAPNYFRDKVVFIGNEPENTYFTSSEDDKFSIPHTAWTEKGVGGVKIMATVYLNLVRGDWLRRASWPVEGLVFILTGAVSGIVLSRYSRWRAVGVASLVALLFFVAGIELSQITNYWFPWLMVVGGQVPCALAVMVLTPLKVAEKAKTIPAAGPKKTIVLSFPEEKPPDAPDYELLQPPIGEGSFGKVWIVRNAIGQWQALKAVYQSKFGANRHPYDSEFKGLQKYKPVSEKHPGLLRIDLVSKMKDEGYFYYVMELGDAQAPGWEHDPSSYKPRDLENMRKQTDGAIPLAECIRIGITLTDALHFLHSNGLTHRDIKPSNVIFVNGRPKLADIGLVTDIRPPEKINTFVGTPGYMPPPPEPPGTPQADIYALGMLLYVISTGFDPRFFPDIATTIMERREHVDFVKFDAIILKACQPDVKQRYQTSQDMLRDLEKLKC
;
A
#
# COMPACT_ATOMS: atom_id res chain seq x y z
N MET A 1 -43.16 -17.75 -10.08
CA MET A 1 -42.71 -18.76 -9.10
C MET A 1 -41.93 -17.99 -8.05
N THR A 2 -42.41 -17.89 -6.82
CA THR A 2 -41.79 -17.04 -5.78
C THR A 2 -40.50 -17.68 -5.27
N LEU A 3 -39.48 -16.87 -4.94
CA LEU A 3 -38.20 -17.31 -4.35
C LEU A 3 -38.36 -18.30 -3.18
N LYS A 4 -39.48 -18.18 -2.44
CA LYS A 4 -39.88 -19.06 -1.33
C LYS A 4 -40.17 -20.50 -1.78
N ALA A 5 -40.72 -20.68 -2.99
CA ALA A 5 -41.05 -22.03 -3.54
C ALA A 5 -39.80 -22.72 -4.12
N LEU A 6 -38.75 -21.95 -4.51
CA LEU A 6 -37.48 -22.47 -4.95
C LEU A 6 -36.61 -22.92 -3.77
N SER A 7 -36.64 -22.19 -2.63
CA SER A 7 -35.84 -22.51 -1.44
C SER A 7 -36.26 -23.83 -0.75
N ASP A 8 -37.42 -24.36 -1.05
CA ASP A 8 -37.96 -25.60 -0.46
C ASP A 8 -37.48 -26.87 -1.18
N ARG A 9 -36.75 -26.74 -2.31
CA ARG A 9 -36.18 -27.90 -3.02
C ARG A 9 -34.87 -28.39 -2.37
N PRO A 10 -34.66 -29.69 -2.15
CA PRO A 10 -33.49 -30.23 -1.45
C PRO A 10 -32.16 -29.92 -2.12
N PHE A 11 -32.17 -29.66 -3.43
CA PHE A 11 -30.96 -29.32 -4.20
C PHE A 11 -30.69 -27.79 -4.34
N PHE A 12 -31.62 -26.94 -3.90
CA PHE A 12 -31.50 -25.50 -4.10
C PHE A 12 -30.33 -24.92 -3.30
N ARG A 13 -30.22 -25.28 -2.04
CA ARG A 13 -29.21 -24.76 -1.14
C ARG A 13 -27.75 -25.11 -1.58
N PRO A 14 -27.43 -26.38 -1.88
CA PRO A 14 -26.10 -26.71 -2.39
C PRO A 14 -25.81 -26.10 -3.76
N ALA A 15 -26.78 -26.07 -4.66
CA ALA A 15 -26.63 -25.46 -5.97
C ALA A 15 -26.39 -23.94 -5.89
N ALA A 16 -27.17 -23.22 -5.09
CA ALA A 16 -27.00 -21.78 -4.90
C ALA A 16 -25.65 -21.43 -4.27
N ALA A 17 -25.21 -22.18 -3.25
CA ALA A 17 -23.94 -21.96 -2.62
C ALA A 17 -22.75 -22.24 -3.57
N ALA A 18 -22.80 -23.34 -4.30
CA ALA A 18 -21.78 -23.68 -5.29
C ALA A 18 -21.73 -22.63 -6.42
N THR A 19 -22.87 -22.24 -6.96
CA THR A 19 -22.95 -21.24 -8.04
C THR A 19 -22.40 -19.89 -7.58
N LEU A 20 -22.80 -19.39 -6.41
CA LEU A 20 -22.34 -18.12 -5.90
C LEU A 20 -20.81 -18.13 -5.62
N ALA A 21 -20.31 -19.22 -5.02
CA ALA A 21 -18.89 -19.38 -4.77
C ALA A 21 -18.07 -19.44 -6.08
N VAL A 22 -18.53 -20.19 -7.08
CA VAL A 22 -17.90 -20.26 -8.40
C VAL A 22 -17.90 -18.89 -9.09
N LEU A 23 -19.03 -18.20 -9.13
CA LEU A 23 -19.13 -16.87 -9.77
C LEU A 23 -18.23 -15.85 -9.06
N CYS A 24 -18.18 -15.88 -7.73
CA CYS A 24 -17.27 -15.01 -6.97
C CYS A 24 -15.80 -15.28 -7.32
N GLY A 25 -15.38 -16.54 -7.32
CA GLY A 25 -14.01 -16.92 -7.66
C GLY A 25 -13.62 -16.56 -9.09
N LEU A 26 -14.48 -16.89 -10.06
CA LEU A 26 -14.26 -16.55 -11.47
C LEU A 26 -14.30 -15.03 -11.72
N GLY A 27 -15.15 -14.29 -11.00
CA GLY A 27 -15.22 -12.83 -11.07
C GLY A 27 -13.94 -12.18 -10.57
N LEU A 28 -13.44 -12.56 -9.39
CA LEU A 28 -12.18 -12.05 -8.84
C LEU A 28 -10.99 -12.41 -9.75
N TRP A 29 -10.90 -13.68 -10.17
CA TRP A 29 -9.84 -14.14 -11.05
C TRP A 29 -9.91 -13.48 -12.43
N GLY A 30 -11.11 -13.31 -13.01
CA GLY A 30 -11.30 -12.67 -14.31
C GLY A 30 -10.74 -11.24 -14.37
N THR A 31 -10.74 -10.52 -13.24
CA THR A 31 -10.16 -9.17 -13.18
C THR A 31 -8.62 -9.17 -13.20
N THR A 32 -7.97 -10.33 -13.11
CA THR A 32 -6.50 -10.46 -13.23
C THR A 32 -6.02 -10.88 -14.62
N LEU A 33 -6.94 -11.20 -15.55
CA LEU A 33 -6.59 -11.73 -16.87
C LEU A 33 -6.38 -10.67 -17.97
N GLY A 34 -6.75 -9.43 -17.72
CA GLY A 34 -6.61 -8.34 -18.70
C GLY A 34 -5.15 -7.90 -18.85
N GLU A 35 -4.64 -7.78 -20.08
CA GLU A 35 -3.47 -6.94 -20.33
C GLU A 35 -3.88 -5.48 -20.09
N LYS A 36 -3.28 -4.85 -19.08
CA LYS A 36 -3.55 -3.44 -18.80
C LYS A 36 -3.00 -2.57 -19.93
N SER A 37 -3.84 -1.68 -20.44
CA SER A 37 -3.36 -0.57 -21.25
C SER A 37 -2.46 0.32 -20.35
N SER A 38 -1.48 0.99 -20.97
CA SER A 38 -0.58 1.93 -20.28
C SER A 38 -1.30 3.11 -19.58
N GLN A 39 -2.63 3.19 -19.71
CA GLN A 39 -3.49 4.21 -19.09
C GLN A 39 -4.25 3.72 -17.86
N GLU A 40 -4.26 2.43 -17.55
CA GLU A 40 -4.94 1.92 -16.36
C GLU A 40 -4.03 2.05 -15.11
N THR A 41 -4.35 3.03 -14.29
CA THR A 41 -3.59 3.37 -13.05
C THR A 41 -4.20 2.78 -11.78
N GLN A 42 -5.32 2.04 -11.87
CA GLN A 42 -6.00 1.49 -10.68
C GLN A 42 -5.92 -0.03 -10.63
N GLU A 43 -5.54 -0.52 -9.45
CA GLU A 43 -5.54 -1.94 -9.12
C GLU A 43 -6.96 -2.48 -8.97
N THR A 44 -7.24 -3.62 -9.57
CA THR A 44 -8.51 -4.33 -9.35
C THR A 44 -8.50 -5.06 -7.99
N ILE A 45 -9.68 -5.38 -7.48
CA ILE A 45 -9.80 -6.18 -6.24
C ILE A 45 -9.13 -7.56 -6.43
N GLY A 46 -9.27 -8.17 -7.61
CA GLY A 46 -8.64 -9.45 -7.92
C GLY A 46 -7.12 -9.37 -7.87
N GLU A 47 -6.51 -8.34 -8.46
CA GLU A 47 -5.06 -8.15 -8.43
C GLU A 47 -4.54 -7.96 -7.00
N LYS A 48 -5.23 -7.18 -6.17
CA LYS A 48 -4.84 -7.02 -4.76
C LYS A 48 -4.83 -8.36 -4.01
N TRP A 49 -5.79 -9.23 -4.28
CA TRP A 49 -5.85 -10.55 -3.66
C TRP A 49 -4.86 -11.53 -4.26
N GLU A 50 -4.57 -11.42 -5.55
CA GLU A 50 -3.49 -12.13 -6.21
C GLU A 50 -2.14 -11.79 -5.57
N TRP A 51 -1.80 -10.51 -5.50
CA TRP A 51 -0.55 -10.03 -4.92
C TRP A 51 -0.42 -10.38 -3.44
N ALA A 52 -1.47 -10.18 -2.66
CA ALA A 52 -1.48 -10.60 -1.27
C ALA A 52 -1.27 -12.12 -1.12
N SER A 53 -1.88 -12.95 -2.00
CA SER A 53 -1.65 -14.40 -2.01
C SER A 53 -0.19 -14.75 -2.25
N TYR A 54 0.46 -14.04 -3.17
CA TYR A 54 1.87 -14.22 -3.48
C TYR A 54 2.77 -13.74 -2.34
N ASP A 55 2.53 -12.56 -1.79
CA ASP A 55 3.35 -11.98 -0.72
C ASP A 55 3.37 -12.89 0.52
N TYR A 56 2.23 -13.44 0.89
CA TYR A 56 2.13 -14.37 2.02
C TYR A 56 2.93 -15.67 1.86
N LEU A 57 3.34 -16.06 0.65
CA LEU A 57 4.18 -17.25 0.44
C LEU A 57 5.53 -17.15 1.16
N PHE A 58 6.05 -15.92 1.34
CA PHE A 58 7.37 -15.68 1.92
C PHE A 58 7.34 -15.37 3.42
N ARG A 59 6.14 -15.22 4.02
CA ARG A 59 6.01 -14.91 5.44
C ARG A 59 6.35 -16.10 6.36
N PHE A 60 6.11 -17.31 5.91
CA PHE A 60 6.16 -18.51 6.75
C PHE A 60 7.28 -19.50 6.37
N GLY A 61 8.20 -19.07 5.58
CA GLY A 61 9.37 -19.82 5.21
C GLY A 61 9.79 -19.57 3.78
N ALA A 62 11.07 -19.41 3.58
CA ALA A 62 11.70 -19.31 2.27
C ALA A 62 12.93 -20.20 2.27
N PRO A 63 13.31 -20.78 1.11
CA PRO A 63 14.48 -21.66 1.04
C PRO A 63 15.75 -20.86 1.33
N ALA A 64 16.64 -21.42 2.15
CA ALA A 64 17.93 -20.80 2.48
C ALA A 64 18.82 -20.63 1.25
N VAL A 65 19.58 -19.54 1.23
CA VAL A 65 20.56 -19.26 0.18
C VAL A 65 21.84 -20.07 0.41
N THR A 66 22.39 -20.64 -0.66
CA THR A 66 23.68 -21.32 -0.61
C THR A 66 24.84 -20.31 -0.60
N ASN A 67 25.97 -20.64 0.06
CA ASN A 67 27.16 -19.78 0.20
C ASN A 67 27.92 -19.48 -1.13
N LYS A 68 27.31 -19.68 -2.29
CA LYS A 68 27.92 -19.44 -3.60
C LYS A 68 27.81 -18.02 -4.13
N ILE A 69 27.07 -17.14 -3.44
CA ILE A 69 26.90 -15.75 -3.79
C ILE A 69 27.35 -14.87 -2.64
N VAL A 70 27.94 -13.71 -2.93
CA VAL A 70 28.30 -12.68 -1.95
C VAL A 70 27.95 -11.32 -2.50
N LEU A 71 27.24 -10.53 -1.70
CA LEU A 71 26.98 -9.12 -1.98
C LEU A 71 28.08 -8.27 -1.32
N ILE A 72 28.78 -7.47 -2.08
CA ILE A 72 29.68 -6.43 -1.54
C ILE A 72 28.91 -5.12 -1.57
N LEU A 73 28.56 -4.65 -0.38
CA LEU A 73 27.63 -3.56 -0.18
C LEU A 73 28.38 -2.25 0.09
N MET A 74 28.11 -1.23 -0.71
CA MET A 74 28.53 0.14 -0.48
C MET A 74 27.61 0.75 0.59
N ASP A 75 27.81 0.33 1.85
CA ASP A 75 27.02 0.65 3.02
C ASP A 75 27.52 1.93 3.73
N ASN A 76 26.80 2.41 4.75
CA ASN A 76 27.12 3.62 5.49
C ASN A 76 28.52 3.60 6.10
N ASP A 77 28.94 2.47 6.63
CA ASP A 77 30.26 2.31 7.20
C ASP A 77 31.35 2.49 6.12
N SER A 78 31.12 1.93 4.93
CA SER A 78 32.04 2.07 3.80
C SER A 78 32.12 3.51 3.30
N TYR A 79 30.99 4.23 3.23
CA TYR A 79 31.01 5.66 2.90
C TYR A 79 31.86 6.46 3.88
N THR A 80 31.66 6.22 5.17
CA THR A 80 32.34 6.95 6.25
C THR A 80 33.83 6.62 6.31
N GLU A 81 34.20 5.34 6.39
CA GLU A 81 35.60 4.92 6.59
C GLU A 81 36.48 5.11 5.34
N LEU A 82 35.88 5.00 4.13
CA LEU A 82 36.60 5.21 2.88
C LEU A 82 36.55 6.67 2.36
N GLY A 83 35.94 7.57 3.15
CA GLY A 83 35.86 9.00 2.81
C GLY A 83 35.06 9.28 1.53
N GLN A 84 33.99 8.48 1.28
CA GLN A 84 33.13 8.67 0.12
C GLN A 84 31.90 9.49 0.51
N VAL A 85 31.34 10.25 -0.44
CA VAL A 85 30.18 11.09 -0.23
C VAL A 85 28.97 10.47 -0.96
N ARG A 86 27.85 10.31 -0.28
CA ARG A 86 26.61 9.82 -0.90
C ARG A 86 26.13 10.77 -2.01
N GLY A 87 25.50 10.21 -3.02
CA GLY A 87 25.07 10.96 -4.20
C GLY A 87 26.21 11.33 -5.16
N THR A 88 27.46 11.09 -4.80
CA THR A 88 28.61 11.29 -5.69
C THR A 88 29.22 9.96 -6.11
N PRO A 89 29.74 9.87 -7.34
CA PRO A 89 30.37 8.66 -7.80
C PRO A 89 31.68 8.38 -7.03
N TRP A 90 31.81 7.16 -6.56
CA TRP A 90 32.97 6.71 -5.78
C TRP A 90 34.32 6.82 -6.51
N ASN A 91 35.38 6.91 -5.74
CA ASN A 91 36.75 6.87 -6.26
C ASN A 91 37.03 5.52 -6.92
N ARG A 92 37.26 5.53 -8.23
CA ARG A 92 37.50 4.32 -9.04
C ARG A 92 38.75 3.53 -8.64
N SER A 93 39.70 4.15 -7.94
CA SER A 93 40.88 3.45 -7.43
C SER A 93 40.51 2.39 -6.38
N LEU A 94 39.47 2.64 -5.56
CA LEU A 94 38.93 1.65 -4.60
C LEU A 94 38.35 0.45 -5.34
N HIS A 95 37.59 0.70 -6.41
CA HIS A 95 37.06 -0.37 -7.25
C HIS A 95 38.20 -1.18 -7.93
N ALA A 96 39.27 -0.53 -8.41
CA ALA A 96 40.40 -1.23 -8.97
C ALA A 96 41.10 -2.14 -7.95
N GLN A 97 41.29 -1.67 -6.71
CA GLN A 97 41.82 -2.48 -5.60
C GLN A 97 40.98 -3.70 -5.32
N LEU A 98 39.65 -3.51 -5.18
CA LEU A 98 38.70 -4.61 -4.93
C LEU A 98 38.72 -5.63 -6.07
N LEU A 99 38.63 -5.19 -7.34
CA LEU A 99 38.65 -6.10 -8.48
C LEU A 99 39.98 -6.85 -8.61
N ASN A 100 41.11 -6.26 -8.23
CA ASN A 100 42.37 -6.97 -8.14
C ASN A 100 42.33 -8.08 -7.09
N LYS A 101 41.78 -7.82 -5.89
CA LYS A 101 41.57 -8.85 -4.84
C LYS A 101 40.69 -10.00 -5.35
N LEU A 102 39.59 -9.67 -6.03
CA LEU A 102 38.68 -10.68 -6.61
C LEU A 102 39.41 -11.52 -7.71
N ALA A 103 40.27 -10.89 -8.50
CA ALA A 103 41.07 -11.58 -9.52
C ALA A 103 42.14 -12.50 -8.88
N ASP A 104 42.81 -12.03 -7.81
CA ASP A 104 43.75 -12.85 -7.04
C ASP A 104 43.11 -14.09 -6.44
N ASP A 105 41.87 -13.96 -5.95
CA ASP A 105 41.08 -15.05 -5.42
C ASP A 105 40.43 -15.93 -6.51
N LYS A 106 40.60 -15.61 -7.80
CA LYS A 106 40.03 -16.32 -8.94
C LYS A 106 38.49 -16.36 -8.88
N CYS A 107 37.88 -15.22 -8.53
CA CYS A 107 36.42 -15.07 -8.55
C CYS A 107 35.89 -15.36 -9.98
N PRO A 108 34.92 -16.28 -10.16
CA PRO A 108 34.47 -16.72 -11.48
C PRO A 108 33.62 -15.68 -12.21
N LEU A 109 32.86 -14.85 -11.46
CA LEU A 109 31.97 -13.84 -12.02
C LEU A 109 31.79 -12.66 -11.04
N VAL A 110 31.94 -11.46 -11.56
CA VAL A 110 31.67 -10.20 -10.86
C VAL A 110 30.55 -9.47 -11.59
N VAL A 111 29.46 -9.17 -10.89
CA VAL A 111 28.37 -8.31 -11.35
C VAL A 111 28.55 -6.96 -10.71
N PHE A 112 28.83 -5.95 -11.53
CA PHE A 112 29.25 -4.65 -11.08
C PHE A 112 28.12 -3.64 -11.29
N ASP A 113 27.26 -3.50 -10.30
CA ASP A 113 26.12 -2.57 -10.29
C ASP A 113 26.56 -1.19 -9.81
N VAL A 114 27.51 -0.60 -10.56
CA VAL A 114 28.04 0.75 -10.34
C VAL A 114 28.13 1.48 -11.68
N ARG A 115 27.77 2.75 -11.69
CA ARG A 115 27.75 3.59 -12.89
C ARG A 115 29.16 3.90 -13.38
N LEU A 116 29.44 3.56 -14.63
CA LEU A 116 30.71 3.81 -15.33
C LEU A 116 30.49 4.50 -16.69
N ASP A 117 29.48 5.35 -16.77
CA ASP A 117 29.00 6.03 -17.98
C ASP A 117 29.73 7.32 -18.32
N GLU A 118 30.67 7.78 -17.47
CA GLU A 118 31.46 8.98 -17.68
C GLU A 118 32.98 8.68 -17.69
N LYS A 119 33.73 9.42 -18.48
CA LYS A 119 35.20 9.42 -18.41
C LYS A 119 35.66 10.29 -17.26
N ARG A 120 36.68 9.85 -16.52
CA ARG A 120 37.28 10.58 -15.41
C ARG A 120 38.81 10.67 -15.59
N ASP A 121 39.56 10.56 -14.51
CA ASP A 121 41.01 10.50 -14.56
C ASP A 121 41.46 9.31 -15.39
N ALA A 122 42.27 9.58 -16.45
CA ALA A 122 42.65 8.57 -17.42
C ALA A 122 43.53 7.46 -16.82
N ALA A 123 44.39 7.79 -15.84
CA ALA A 123 45.26 6.80 -15.20
C ALA A 123 44.43 5.87 -14.28
N ILE A 124 43.51 6.44 -13.54
CA ILE A 124 42.62 5.68 -12.66
C ILE A 124 41.65 4.81 -13.49
N ASP A 125 41.10 5.34 -14.59
CA ASP A 125 40.21 4.58 -15.48
C ASP A 125 40.96 3.42 -16.16
N GLN A 126 42.22 3.63 -16.56
CA GLN A 126 43.04 2.54 -17.09
C GLN A 126 43.37 1.49 -16.03
N ALA A 127 43.67 1.89 -14.78
CA ALA A 127 43.93 0.97 -13.69
C ALA A 127 42.70 0.09 -13.39
N LEU A 128 41.49 0.68 -13.36
CA LEU A 128 40.23 -0.05 -13.18
C LEU A 128 39.98 -1.01 -14.34
N ALA A 129 40.16 -0.56 -15.59
CA ALA A 129 40.02 -1.41 -16.76
C ALA A 129 41.03 -2.57 -16.77
N ALA A 130 42.28 -2.32 -16.31
CA ALA A 130 43.30 -3.37 -16.16
C ALA A 130 42.89 -4.41 -15.12
N ALA A 131 42.36 -3.99 -13.99
CA ALA A 131 41.81 -4.92 -12.97
C ALA A 131 40.63 -5.78 -13.51
N MET A 132 39.73 -5.18 -14.28
CA MET A 132 38.63 -5.93 -14.94
C MET A 132 39.14 -7.01 -15.88
N ARG A 133 40.18 -6.73 -16.69
CA ARG A 133 40.75 -7.71 -17.64
C ARG A 133 41.40 -8.92 -16.95
N ARG A 134 41.78 -8.80 -15.68
CA ARG A 134 42.31 -9.94 -14.88
C ARG A 134 41.24 -10.93 -14.47
N LEU A 135 39.99 -10.52 -14.44
CA LEU A 135 38.85 -11.36 -14.07
C LEU A 135 38.36 -12.19 -15.27
N SER A 136 37.82 -13.38 -14.99
CA SER A 136 37.28 -14.26 -16.02
C SER A 136 36.04 -13.67 -16.67
N ASN A 137 35.10 -13.20 -15.86
CA ASN A 137 33.87 -12.59 -16.29
C ASN A 137 33.51 -11.39 -15.39
N VAL A 138 33.21 -10.26 -16.03
CA VAL A 138 32.66 -9.07 -15.40
C VAL A 138 31.43 -8.64 -16.20
N VAL A 139 30.33 -8.29 -15.53
CA VAL A 139 29.14 -7.72 -16.14
C VAL A 139 28.92 -6.32 -15.59
N LEU A 140 28.75 -5.35 -16.46
CA LEU A 140 28.62 -3.93 -16.11
C LEU A 140 27.19 -3.45 -16.20
N ALA A 141 26.83 -2.57 -15.29
CA ALA A 141 25.52 -1.93 -15.23
C ALA A 141 25.34 -0.87 -16.34
N ALA A 142 24.17 -0.88 -16.97
CA ALA A 142 23.68 0.16 -17.86
C ALA A 142 22.28 0.60 -17.42
N LYS A 143 21.95 1.88 -17.63
CA LYS A 143 20.65 2.47 -17.26
C LYS A 143 19.91 2.93 -18.51
N MET A 144 18.59 2.87 -18.51
CA MET A 144 17.76 3.48 -19.54
C MET A 144 17.66 5.00 -19.33
N THR A 145 17.64 5.74 -20.42
CA THR A 145 17.35 7.17 -20.42
C THR A 145 16.44 7.54 -21.56
N THR A 146 15.62 8.56 -21.35
CA THR A 146 14.79 9.15 -22.38
C THR A 146 15.43 10.44 -22.84
N LEU A 147 15.78 10.52 -24.13
CA LEU A 147 16.27 11.73 -24.77
C LEU A 147 15.15 12.34 -25.60
N GLN A 148 14.89 13.62 -25.43
CA GLN A 148 13.99 14.36 -26.32
C GLN A 148 14.76 14.84 -27.58
N PHE A 149 14.39 14.30 -28.71
CA PHE A 149 14.96 14.73 -30.00
C PHE A 149 13.83 15.10 -30.96
N ARG A 150 13.77 16.37 -31.34
CA ARG A 150 12.77 16.95 -32.28
C ARG A 150 11.33 16.67 -31.90
N GLY A 151 11.01 16.66 -30.59
CA GLY A 151 9.65 16.41 -30.08
C GLY A 151 9.26 14.93 -30.00
N ALA A 152 10.19 14.01 -30.25
CA ALA A 152 9.99 12.59 -30.04
C ALA A 152 10.87 12.10 -28.87
N ASP A 153 10.32 11.27 -28.02
CA ASP A 153 11.05 10.61 -26.94
C ASP A 153 11.81 9.39 -27.48
N ILE A 154 13.15 9.45 -27.44
CA ILE A 154 14.01 8.33 -27.81
C ILE A 154 14.50 7.67 -26.52
N ILE A 155 14.07 6.45 -26.28
CA ILE A 155 14.51 5.64 -25.15
C ILE A 155 15.74 4.83 -25.56
N GLN A 156 16.87 5.04 -24.88
CA GLN A 156 18.11 4.33 -25.17
C GLN A 156 18.92 4.00 -23.91
N PRO A 157 19.78 2.95 -23.95
CA PRO A 157 20.65 2.64 -22.81
C PRO A 157 21.84 3.60 -22.73
N ILE A 158 22.10 4.12 -21.54
CA ILE A 158 23.38 4.73 -21.18
C ILE A 158 24.33 3.59 -20.80
N LYS A 159 25.25 3.27 -21.68
CA LYS A 159 26.23 2.21 -21.49
C LYS A 159 27.48 2.72 -20.76
N PRO A 160 28.25 1.84 -20.09
CA PRO A 160 29.58 2.17 -19.64
C PRO A 160 30.48 2.69 -20.78
N VAL A 161 31.45 3.55 -20.47
CA VAL A 161 32.38 4.07 -21.49
C VAL A 161 33.20 2.94 -22.10
N ASP A 162 33.63 3.10 -23.35
CA ASP A 162 34.25 2.06 -24.19
C ASP A 162 35.43 1.34 -23.53
N ILE A 163 36.24 2.05 -22.75
CA ILE A 163 37.42 1.45 -22.06
C ILE A 163 36.99 0.33 -21.09
N PHE A 164 35.85 0.49 -20.39
CA PHE A 164 35.34 -0.51 -19.46
C PHE A 164 34.56 -1.59 -20.20
N LEU A 165 33.78 -1.23 -21.24
CA LEU A 165 33.10 -2.20 -22.09
C LEU A 165 34.10 -3.18 -22.71
N ALA A 166 35.20 -2.67 -23.29
CA ALA A 166 36.27 -3.49 -23.86
C ALA A 166 36.92 -4.38 -22.76
N ALA A 167 37.16 -3.84 -21.57
CA ALA A 167 37.74 -4.58 -20.46
C ALA A 167 36.82 -5.70 -19.94
N ALA A 168 35.53 -5.49 -19.96
CA ALA A 168 34.47 -6.47 -19.59
C ALA A 168 34.04 -7.34 -20.76
N ARG A 169 34.73 -7.33 -21.90
CA ARG A 169 34.39 -8.12 -23.13
C ARG A 169 32.97 -7.84 -23.66
N ASN A 170 32.54 -6.58 -23.56
CA ASN A 170 31.20 -6.10 -23.91
C ASN A 170 30.06 -6.78 -23.13
N ASN A 171 30.31 -7.33 -21.96
CA ASN A 171 29.26 -7.85 -21.07
C ASN A 171 28.68 -6.70 -20.27
N TRP A 172 27.47 -6.32 -20.60
CA TRP A 172 26.69 -5.31 -19.88
C TRP A 172 25.20 -5.68 -19.91
N GLY A 173 24.46 -5.16 -18.95
CA GLY A 173 23.00 -5.36 -18.89
C GLY A 173 22.30 -4.23 -18.15
N LEU A 174 21.01 -4.12 -18.37
CA LEU A 174 20.17 -3.09 -17.77
C LEU A 174 19.93 -3.38 -16.27
N THR A 175 20.02 -2.32 -15.46
CA THR A 175 19.67 -2.37 -14.03
C THR A 175 18.21 -2.00 -13.78
N GLN A 176 17.41 -1.91 -14.84
CA GLN A 176 16.01 -1.59 -14.71
C GLN A 176 15.26 -2.65 -13.90
N VAL A 177 14.47 -2.19 -12.95
CA VAL A 177 13.52 -2.96 -12.16
C VAL A 177 12.16 -2.31 -12.32
N ASP A 178 11.15 -3.10 -12.67
CA ASP A 178 9.79 -2.63 -12.91
C ASP A 178 8.88 -3.19 -11.80
N PRO A 179 8.62 -2.41 -10.73
CA PRO A 179 7.71 -2.83 -9.67
C PRO A 179 6.26 -2.90 -10.17
N ASP A 180 5.43 -3.66 -9.47
CA ASP A 180 3.99 -3.64 -9.67
C ASP A 180 3.41 -2.26 -9.28
N LEU A 181 2.13 -1.99 -9.58
CA LEU A 181 1.49 -0.69 -9.33
C LEU A 181 1.53 -0.25 -7.85
N ASP A 182 1.68 -1.18 -6.92
CA ASP A 182 1.85 -0.91 -5.49
C ASP A 182 3.32 -0.74 -5.06
N ASN A 183 4.22 -0.55 -6.04
CA ASN A 183 5.67 -0.40 -5.86
C ASN A 183 6.38 -1.61 -5.22
N ILE A 184 5.78 -2.80 -5.25
CA ILE A 184 6.42 -4.03 -4.77
C ILE A 184 7.00 -4.82 -5.94
N MET A 185 8.26 -5.23 -5.81
CA MET A 185 8.94 -6.08 -6.79
C MET A 185 8.50 -7.53 -6.63
N ARG A 186 7.66 -8.02 -7.55
CA ARG A 186 7.21 -9.42 -7.58
C ARG A 186 7.62 -10.15 -8.84
N ARG A 187 7.89 -9.42 -9.92
CA ARG A 187 8.10 -9.95 -11.26
C ARG A 187 9.38 -9.42 -11.87
N HIS A 188 9.92 -10.17 -12.82
CA HIS A 188 11.09 -9.76 -13.57
C HIS A 188 10.88 -9.96 -15.08
N TRP A 189 11.14 -8.90 -15.83
CA TRP A 189 11.20 -8.89 -17.28
C TRP A 189 12.65 -8.96 -17.73
N PRO A 190 13.11 -10.05 -18.36
CA PRO A 190 14.52 -10.19 -18.76
C PRO A 190 14.92 -9.23 -19.86
N PHE A 191 13.96 -8.76 -20.67
CA PHE A 191 14.13 -7.82 -21.78
C PHE A 191 13.07 -6.72 -21.65
N PRO A 192 13.32 -5.65 -20.88
CA PRO A 192 12.35 -4.59 -20.67
C PRO A 192 11.97 -3.89 -21.97
N SER A 193 10.67 -3.73 -22.22
CA SER A 193 10.14 -2.94 -23.34
C SER A 193 10.45 -1.44 -23.13
N PRO A 194 10.67 -0.63 -24.21
CA PRO A 194 10.56 -0.97 -25.63
C PRO A 194 11.86 -1.41 -26.31
N VAL A 195 12.96 -1.59 -25.59
CA VAL A 195 14.31 -1.65 -26.18
C VAL A 195 14.96 -3.03 -26.24
N GLU A 196 14.34 -4.06 -25.71
CA GLU A 196 14.76 -5.47 -25.82
C GLU A 196 16.24 -5.77 -25.49
N TYR A 197 16.90 -4.95 -24.67
CA TYR A 197 18.24 -5.26 -24.16
C TYR A 197 18.12 -6.14 -22.89
N PRO A 198 19.07 -7.10 -22.69
CA PRO A 198 19.03 -7.97 -21.54
C PRO A 198 19.30 -7.21 -20.24
N THR A 199 18.65 -7.65 -19.16
CA THR A 199 18.93 -7.14 -17.82
C THR A 199 20.27 -7.65 -17.30
N LEU A 200 20.85 -6.92 -16.35
CA LEU A 200 22.13 -7.25 -15.71
C LEU A 200 22.19 -8.69 -15.16
N PRO A 201 21.16 -9.17 -14.37
CA PRO A 201 21.17 -10.53 -13.88
C PRO A 201 21.00 -11.59 -14.99
N TRP A 202 20.35 -11.26 -16.10
CA TRP A 202 20.22 -12.17 -17.24
C TRP A 202 21.56 -12.45 -17.89
N VAL A 203 22.35 -11.41 -18.16
CA VAL A 203 23.70 -11.54 -18.70
C VAL A 203 24.60 -12.33 -17.74
N ALA A 204 24.53 -12.01 -16.45
CA ALA A 204 25.28 -12.73 -15.41
C ALA A 204 24.94 -14.22 -15.36
N ALA A 205 23.65 -14.56 -15.42
CA ALA A 205 23.19 -15.96 -15.41
C ALA A 205 23.61 -16.71 -16.68
N THR A 206 23.58 -16.06 -17.85
CA THR A 206 24.06 -16.63 -19.12
C THR A 206 25.56 -16.95 -19.03
N LEU A 207 26.37 -16.04 -18.49
CA LEU A 207 27.81 -16.26 -18.29
C LEU A 207 28.11 -17.36 -17.26
N SER A 208 27.19 -17.60 -16.34
CA SER A 208 27.28 -18.72 -15.40
C SER A 208 26.84 -20.07 -16.00
N GLY A 209 26.49 -20.10 -17.27
CA GLY A 209 26.08 -21.31 -17.97
C GLY A 209 24.62 -21.73 -17.74
N ALA A 210 23.78 -20.82 -17.26
CA ALA A 210 22.35 -21.11 -17.10
C ALA A 210 21.69 -21.33 -18.47
N LYS A 211 20.88 -22.39 -18.57
CA LYS A 211 20.09 -22.67 -19.78
C LYS A 211 18.81 -21.83 -19.73
N LEU A 212 18.86 -20.64 -20.30
CA LEU A 212 17.75 -19.70 -20.31
C LEU A 212 16.98 -19.78 -21.62
N ASN A 213 15.65 -19.86 -21.54
CA ASN A 213 14.78 -19.69 -22.69
C ASN A 213 14.64 -18.19 -22.98
N GLN A 214 14.94 -17.77 -24.22
CA GLN A 214 14.88 -16.37 -24.65
C GLN A 214 13.45 -15.83 -24.86
N GLU A 215 12.42 -16.66 -24.63
CA GLU A 215 11.06 -16.14 -24.67
C GLU A 215 10.87 -15.03 -23.64
N PRO A 216 10.31 -13.86 -24.05
CA PRO A 216 10.03 -12.76 -23.16
C PRO A 216 8.87 -13.13 -22.22
N GLN A 217 9.15 -13.90 -21.19
CA GLN A 217 8.18 -14.27 -20.17
C GLN A 217 8.42 -13.47 -18.91
N ASN A 218 7.37 -12.84 -18.42
CA ASN A 218 7.34 -12.25 -17.10
C ASN A 218 7.43 -13.37 -16.05
N ARG A 219 8.44 -13.30 -15.18
CA ARG A 219 8.72 -14.32 -14.19
C ARG A 219 8.42 -13.82 -12.80
N TRP A 220 7.62 -14.57 -12.05
CA TRP A 220 7.39 -14.30 -10.64
C TRP A 220 8.63 -14.69 -9.84
N LEU A 221 9.16 -13.74 -9.06
CA LEU A 221 10.38 -13.94 -8.30
C LEU A 221 10.14 -14.88 -7.11
N ARG A 222 11.09 -15.75 -6.83
CA ARG A 222 11.19 -16.46 -5.57
C ARG A 222 12.17 -15.69 -4.69
N TYR A 223 11.69 -15.20 -3.55
CA TYR A 223 12.54 -14.60 -2.53
C TYR A 223 13.09 -15.68 -1.60
N TYR A 224 14.26 -15.43 -1.02
CA TYR A 224 15.00 -16.37 -0.19
C TYR A 224 15.16 -15.80 1.21
N ASP A 225 15.17 -16.71 2.24
CA ASP A 225 15.16 -16.35 3.65
C ASP A 225 13.99 -15.42 4.07
N PHE A 226 13.87 -15.14 5.35
CA PHE A 226 12.71 -14.40 5.88
C PHE A 226 12.65 -12.94 5.41
N ASP A 227 13.80 -12.29 5.22
CA ASP A 227 13.92 -10.87 4.83
C ASP A 227 14.78 -10.69 3.58
N ASN A 228 14.94 -11.75 2.78
CA ASN A 228 15.87 -11.79 1.66
C ASN A 228 17.29 -11.44 2.09
N SER A 229 17.71 -11.95 3.23
CA SER A 229 19.05 -11.73 3.80
C SER A 229 20.11 -12.53 3.05
N LEU A 230 20.40 -12.10 1.82
CA LEU A 230 21.52 -12.63 1.04
C LEU A 230 22.84 -12.31 1.76
N PRO A 231 23.86 -13.21 1.69
CA PRO A 231 25.14 -12.99 2.35
C PRO A 231 25.76 -11.67 1.92
N GLY A 232 25.74 -10.67 2.79
CA GLY A 232 26.28 -9.32 2.57
C GLY A 232 27.65 -9.15 3.26
N LEU A 233 28.54 -8.43 2.60
CA LEU A 233 29.84 -8.02 3.11
C LEU A 233 30.00 -6.52 2.88
N SER A 234 30.30 -5.76 3.95
CA SER A 234 30.62 -4.34 3.82
C SER A 234 31.80 -4.14 2.87
N TYR A 235 31.69 -3.18 1.95
CA TYR A 235 32.71 -2.90 0.95
C TYR A 235 34.09 -2.64 1.57
N ARG A 236 34.16 -1.90 2.68
CA ARG A 236 35.38 -1.60 3.43
C ARG A 236 36.15 -2.83 3.92
N LEU A 237 35.43 -3.94 4.13
CA LEU A 237 36.01 -5.20 4.60
C LEU A 237 36.39 -6.16 3.47
N ALA A 238 35.94 -5.91 2.24
CA ALA A 238 36.04 -6.86 1.15
C ALA A 238 37.50 -7.09 0.71
N THR A 239 38.33 -6.05 0.64
CA THR A 239 39.73 -6.18 0.29
C THR A 239 40.59 -6.89 1.34
N ASN A 240 40.15 -6.88 2.60
CA ASN A 240 40.85 -7.46 3.75
C ASN A 240 40.42 -8.93 4.03
N GLN A 241 39.60 -9.53 3.19
CA GLN A 241 39.23 -10.93 3.34
C GLN A 241 40.40 -11.87 3.13
N ALA A 242 40.38 -13.02 3.81
CA ALA A 242 41.38 -14.05 3.70
C ALA A 242 41.67 -14.45 2.22
N PRO A 243 42.86 -14.89 1.87
CA PRO A 243 43.15 -15.40 0.53
C PRO A 243 42.17 -16.51 0.11
N ASN A 244 41.73 -16.46 -1.15
CA ASN A 244 40.72 -17.37 -1.75
C ASN A 244 39.31 -17.27 -1.14
N TYR A 245 39.00 -16.25 -0.38
CA TYR A 245 37.64 -16.08 0.17
C TYR A 245 36.56 -16.02 -0.92
N PHE A 246 36.84 -15.37 -2.05
CA PHE A 246 35.92 -15.23 -3.17
C PHE A 246 36.07 -16.33 -4.24
N ARG A 247 36.90 -17.32 -4.00
CA ARG A 247 37.00 -18.48 -4.92
C ARG A 247 35.67 -19.20 -4.98
N ASP A 248 35.23 -19.57 -6.19
CA ASP A 248 33.98 -20.28 -6.46
C ASP A 248 32.71 -19.52 -6.04
N LYS A 249 32.79 -18.22 -5.75
CA LYS A 249 31.68 -17.37 -5.42
C LYS A 249 31.40 -16.36 -6.52
N VAL A 250 30.12 -16.13 -6.80
CA VAL A 250 29.65 -15.02 -7.64
C VAL A 250 29.49 -13.79 -6.77
N VAL A 251 30.08 -12.69 -7.19
CA VAL A 251 30.11 -11.46 -6.41
C VAL A 251 29.27 -10.39 -7.09
N PHE A 252 28.32 -9.83 -6.34
CA PHE A 252 27.56 -8.64 -6.73
C PHE A 252 28.09 -7.45 -5.94
N ILE A 253 28.40 -6.36 -6.63
CA ILE A 253 28.88 -5.11 -6.02
C ILE A 253 27.87 -4.02 -6.33
N GLY A 254 27.33 -3.36 -5.31
CA GLY A 254 26.35 -2.29 -5.50
C GLY A 254 26.07 -1.51 -4.23
N ASN A 255 25.19 -0.52 -4.36
CA ASN A 255 24.83 0.38 -3.28
C ASN A 255 23.87 -0.28 -2.28
N GLU A 256 24.03 0.06 -0.99
CA GLU A 256 23.03 -0.19 0.04
C GLU A 256 22.42 1.14 0.48
N PRO A 257 21.07 1.25 0.50
CA PRO A 257 20.40 2.46 0.96
C PRO A 257 20.84 2.83 2.38
N GLU A 258 21.00 4.14 2.66
CA GLU A 258 21.39 4.64 3.97
C GLU A 258 20.40 4.23 5.06
N ASN A 259 19.13 4.32 4.73
CA ASN A 259 18.06 3.93 5.60
C ASN A 259 17.20 2.87 4.91
N THR A 260 17.14 1.67 5.47
CA THR A 260 16.29 0.60 4.94
C THR A 260 14.80 0.88 5.18
N TYR A 261 14.43 1.79 6.08
CA TYR A 261 13.04 2.21 6.26
C TYR A 261 12.62 3.22 5.18
N PHE A 262 11.36 3.17 4.74
CA PHE A 262 10.81 4.07 3.71
C PHE A 262 10.62 5.50 4.22
N THR A 263 11.70 6.20 4.52
CA THR A 263 11.68 7.58 5.04
C THR A 263 12.35 8.60 4.13
N SER A 264 12.98 8.15 3.05
CA SER A 264 13.68 9.03 2.09
C SER A 264 13.51 8.53 0.65
N SER A 265 13.46 9.45 -0.29
CA SER A 265 13.48 9.21 -1.74
C SER A 265 14.89 8.89 -2.24
N GLU A 266 15.52 7.85 -1.69
CA GLU A 266 16.79 7.39 -2.26
C GLU A 266 16.51 6.59 -3.53
N ASP A 267 17.23 6.91 -4.60
CA ASP A 267 17.09 6.39 -5.97
C ASP A 267 17.30 4.87 -6.12
N ASP A 268 17.70 4.14 -5.08
CA ASP A 268 18.05 2.71 -5.15
C ASP A 268 17.42 1.88 -4.02
N LYS A 269 16.16 2.18 -3.70
CA LYS A 269 15.42 1.50 -2.64
C LYS A 269 14.10 0.97 -3.14
N PHE A 270 13.90 -0.33 -2.98
CA PHE A 270 12.75 -1.05 -3.52
C PHE A 270 11.98 -1.80 -2.43
N SER A 271 10.67 -1.84 -2.59
CA SER A 271 9.80 -2.71 -1.80
C SER A 271 9.81 -4.13 -2.35
N ILE A 272 9.86 -5.10 -1.45
CA ILE A 272 9.70 -6.53 -1.75
C ILE A 272 8.55 -7.09 -0.92
N PRO A 273 8.05 -8.32 -1.16
CA PRO A 273 6.95 -8.90 -0.38
C PRO A 273 7.12 -8.81 1.14
N HIS A 274 8.34 -8.94 1.64
CA HIS A 274 8.64 -8.83 3.07
C HIS A 274 8.50 -7.41 3.63
N THR A 275 8.58 -6.40 2.79
CA THR A 275 8.47 -4.99 3.20
C THR A 275 7.16 -4.70 3.92
N ALA A 276 6.07 -5.38 3.54
CA ALA A 276 4.77 -5.24 4.19
C ALA A 276 4.79 -5.61 5.69
N TRP A 277 5.77 -6.41 6.13
CA TRP A 277 5.88 -6.87 7.53
C TRP A 277 7.12 -6.36 8.24
N THR A 278 8.18 -6.06 7.50
CA THR A 278 9.46 -5.60 8.06
C THR A 278 9.61 -4.09 7.97
N GLU A 279 8.79 -3.43 7.13
CA GLU A 279 8.87 -2.00 6.79
C GLU A 279 10.23 -1.60 6.20
N LYS A 280 11.04 -2.59 5.81
CA LYS A 280 12.38 -2.40 5.26
C LYS A 280 12.38 -2.63 3.76
N GLY A 281 12.83 -1.62 3.02
CA GLY A 281 13.18 -1.78 1.61
C GLY A 281 14.57 -2.42 1.45
N VAL A 282 14.85 -2.85 0.25
CA VAL A 282 16.15 -3.45 -0.13
C VAL A 282 16.80 -2.66 -1.26
N GLY A 283 18.11 -2.64 -1.31
CA GLY A 283 18.86 -2.04 -2.43
C GLY A 283 18.69 -2.84 -3.72
N GLY A 284 18.82 -2.16 -4.86
CA GLY A 284 18.69 -2.77 -6.20
C GLY A 284 19.61 -3.96 -6.40
N VAL A 285 20.83 -3.91 -5.86
CA VAL A 285 21.80 -5.02 -5.94
C VAL A 285 21.28 -6.33 -5.33
N LYS A 286 20.47 -6.26 -4.24
CA LYS A 286 19.84 -7.44 -3.62
C LYS A 286 18.78 -8.04 -4.52
N ILE A 287 18.01 -7.19 -5.21
CA ILE A 287 17.02 -7.63 -6.20
C ILE A 287 17.71 -8.30 -7.38
N MET A 288 18.77 -7.67 -7.94
CA MET A 288 19.53 -8.25 -9.05
C MET A 288 20.12 -9.62 -8.69
N ALA A 289 20.64 -9.78 -7.48
CA ALA A 289 21.17 -11.05 -6.98
C ALA A 289 20.04 -12.10 -6.82
N THR A 290 18.85 -11.71 -6.34
CA THR A 290 17.67 -12.58 -6.25
C THR A 290 17.24 -13.05 -7.62
N VAL A 291 17.13 -12.14 -8.59
CA VAL A 291 16.81 -12.49 -9.99
C VAL A 291 17.84 -13.46 -10.57
N TYR A 292 19.13 -13.18 -10.39
CA TYR A 292 20.22 -14.05 -10.84
C TYR A 292 20.08 -15.46 -10.26
N LEU A 293 19.83 -15.59 -8.95
CA LEU A 293 19.63 -16.89 -8.31
C LEU A 293 18.44 -17.64 -8.91
N ASN A 294 17.32 -16.97 -9.12
CA ASN A 294 16.14 -17.55 -9.77
C ASN A 294 16.47 -18.08 -11.18
N LEU A 295 17.24 -17.31 -11.95
CA LEU A 295 17.63 -17.70 -13.31
C LEU A 295 18.58 -18.89 -13.33
N VAL A 296 19.59 -18.92 -12.46
CA VAL A 296 20.58 -20.00 -12.40
C VAL A 296 19.98 -21.29 -11.83
N ARG A 297 19.11 -21.19 -10.83
CA ARG A 297 18.44 -22.34 -10.18
C ARG A 297 17.21 -22.82 -10.96
N GLY A 298 16.63 -21.95 -11.81
CA GLY A 298 15.39 -22.24 -12.54
C GLY A 298 14.17 -22.38 -11.62
N ASP A 299 14.24 -21.79 -10.41
CA ASP A 299 13.25 -21.96 -9.34
C ASP A 299 12.30 -20.76 -9.17
N TRP A 300 12.23 -19.84 -10.17
CA TRP A 300 11.21 -18.81 -10.18
C TRP A 300 9.81 -19.41 -10.06
N LEU A 301 8.89 -18.66 -9.48
CA LEU A 301 7.52 -19.12 -9.29
C LEU A 301 6.73 -19.05 -10.61
N ARG A 302 5.90 -20.06 -10.84
CA ARG A 302 5.09 -20.22 -12.05
C ARG A 302 3.61 -20.21 -11.69
N ARG A 303 2.80 -19.73 -12.61
CA ARG A 303 1.34 -19.93 -12.54
C ARG A 303 0.93 -21.04 -13.48
N ALA A 304 -0.17 -21.69 -13.15
CA ALA A 304 -0.80 -22.63 -14.08
C ALA A 304 -1.36 -21.84 -15.29
N SER A 305 -1.59 -22.53 -16.39
CA SER A 305 -2.24 -21.89 -17.54
C SER A 305 -3.65 -21.45 -17.17
N TRP A 306 -4.15 -20.37 -17.79
CA TRP A 306 -5.45 -19.79 -17.46
C TRP A 306 -6.64 -20.78 -17.49
N PRO A 307 -6.71 -21.80 -18.40
CA PRO A 307 -7.81 -22.77 -18.35
C PRO A 307 -7.74 -23.67 -17.11
N VAL A 308 -6.51 -24.03 -16.68
CA VAL A 308 -6.29 -24.85 -15.48
C VAL A 308 -6.66 -24.07 -14.22
N GLU A 309 -6.26 -22.81 -14.12
CA GLU A 309 -6.65 -21.95 -12.98
C GLU A 309 -8.17 -21.76 -12.92
N GLY A 310 -8.81 -21.46 -14.06
CA GLY A 310 -10.26 -21.35 -14.14
C GLY A 310 -10.97 -22.63 -13.69
N LEU A 311 -10.48 -23.79 -14.10
CA LEU A 311 -11.01 -25.08 -13.64
C LEU A 311 -10.84 -25.26 -12.12
N VAL A 312 -9.68 -24.88 -11.57
CA VAL A 312 -9.45 -24.93 -10.11
C VAL A 312 -10.46 -24.05 -9.38
N PHE A 313 -10.73 -22.80 -9.85
CA PHE A 313 -11.75 -21.94 -9.23
C PHE A 313 -13.16 -22.51 -9.34
N ILE A 314 -13.50 -23.16 -10.44
CA ILE A 314 -14.80 -23.87 -10.58
C ILE A 314 -14.90 -25.01 -9.57
N LEU A 315 -13.89 -25.86 -9.49
CA LEU A 315 -13.91 -27.03 -8.60
C LEU A 315 -13.89 -26.63 -7.13
N THR A 316 -13.04 -25.67 -6.73
CA THR A 316 -12.95 -25.22 -5.33
C THR A 316 -14.23 -24.52 -4.88
N GLY A 317 -14.85 -23.69 -5.73
CA GLY A 317 -16.12 -23.04 -5.45
C GLY A 317 -17.27 -24.06 -5.36
N ALA A 318 -17.37 -24.99 -6.29
CA ALA A 318 -18.38 -26.05 -6.28
C ALA A 318 -18.25 -26.94 -5.04
N VAL A 319 -17.04 -27.44 -4.74
CA VAL A 319 -16.78 -28.28 -3.56
C VAL A 319 -17.10 -27.54 -2.27
N SER A 320 -16.59 -26.30 -2.12
CA SER A 320 -16.87 -25.49 -0.93
C SER A 320 -18.37 -25.28 -0.71
N GLY A 321 -19.10 -24.92 -1.77
CA GLY A 321 -20.55 -24.74 -1.69
C GLY A 321 -21.31 -26.00 -1.33
N ILE A 322 -21.01 -27.13 -1.98
CA ILE A 322 -21.64 -28.43 -1.71
C ILE A 322 -21.31 -28.94 -0.30
N VAL A 323 -20.06 -28.87 0.11
CA VAL A 323 -19.62 -29.34 1.44
C VAL A 323 -20.27 -28.51 2.54
N LEU A 324 -20.16 -27.18 2.48
CA LEU A 324 -20.71 -26.31 3.50
C LEU A 324 -22.24 -26.40 3.60
N SER A 325 -22.93 -26.69 2.48
CA SER A 325 -24.40 -26.83 2.46
C SER A 325 -24.94 -28.00 3.31
N ARG A 326 -24.09 -28.97 3.65
CA ARG A 326 -24.48 -30.17 4.44
C ARG A 326 -24.49 -29.91 5.94
N TYR A 327 -23.97 -28.77 6.39
CA TYR A 327 -23.82 -28.48 7.82
C TYR A 327 -24.81 -27.41 8.29
N SER A 328 -25.11 -27.43 9.59
CA SER A 328 -25.83 -26.35 10.26
C SER A 328 -24.96 -25.12 10.38
N ARG A 329 -25.52 -23.91 10.57
CA ARG A 329 -24.82 -22.61 10.56
C ARG A 329 -23.47 -22.63 11.28
N TRP A 330 -23.45 -22.99 12.57
CA TRP A 330 -22.23 -22.98 13.38
C TRP A 330 -21.21 -24.06 12.98
N ARG A 331 -21.70 -25.24 12.58
CA ARG A 331 -20.82 -26.28 12.04
C ARG A 331 -20.27 -25.89 10.68
N ALA A 332 -21.03 -25.21 9.84
CA ALA A 332 -20.57 -24.69 8.57
C ALA A 332 -19.43 -23.64 8.75
N VAL A 333 -19.53 -22.76 9.76
CA VAL A 333 -18.42 -21.83 10.10
C VAL A 333 -17.16 -22.58 10.48
N GLY A 334 -17.25 -23.59 11.37
CA GLY A 334 -16.09 -24.39 11.77
C GLY A 334 -15.45 -25.14 10.58
N VAL A 335 -16.29 -25.74 9.72
CA VAL A 335 -15.81 -26.42 8.50
C VAL A 335 -15.22 -25.42 7.51
N ALA A 336 -15.81 -24.25 7.32
CA ALA A 336 -15.28 -23.20 6.46
C ALA A 336 -13.91 -22.71 6.94
N SER A 337 -13.73 -22.51 8.25
CA SER A 337 -12.42 -22.15 8.84
C SER A 337 -11.37 -23.22 8.62
N LEU A 338 -11.73 -24.49 8.76
CA LEU A 338 -10.83 -25.62 8.48
C LEU A 338 -10.47 -25.70 7.00
N VAL A 339 -11.44 -25.55 6.10
CA VAL A 339 -11.21 -25.53 4.64
C VAL A 339 -10.30 -24.36 4.26
N ALA A 340 -10.55 -23.19 4.81
CA ALA A 340 -9.71 -22.01 4.59
C ALA A 340 -8.26 -22.25 5.03
N LEU A 341 -8.05 -22.83 6.22
CA LEU A 341 -6.72 -23.20 6.73
C LEU A 341 -6.02 -24.22 5.83
N LEU A 342 -6.75 -25.23 5.37
CA LEU A 342 -6.18 -26.24 4.47
C LEU A 342 -5.75 -25.63 3.13
N PHE A 343 -6.56 -24.73 2.54
CA PHE A 343 -6.17 -24.04 1.30
C PHE A 343 -4.97 -23.13 1.50
N PHE A 344 -4.91 -22.44 2.65
CA PHE A 344 -3.77 -21.60 3.01
C PHE A 344 -2.48 -22.41 3.12
N VAL A 345 -2.48 -23.49 3.91
CA VAL A 345 -1.30 -24.36 4.09
C VAL A 345 -0.92 -25.02 2.77
N ALA A 346 -1.91 -25.58 2.04
CA ALA A 346 -1.66 -26.20 0.75
C ALA A 346 -1.09 -25.24 -0.28
N GLY A 347 -1.55 -23.97 -0.30
CA GLY A 347 -1.03 -22.95 -1.20
C GLY A 347 0.45 -22.63 -0.96
N ILE A 348 0.86 -22.56 0.31
CA ILE A 348 2.26 -22.35 0.71
C ILE A 348 3.10 -23.56 0.36
N GLU A 349 2.73 -24.75 0.82
CA GLU A 349 3.49 -26.00 0.61
C GLU A 349 3.63 -26.33 -0.88
N LEU A 350 2.57 -26.19 -1.67
CA LEU A 350 2.59 -26.42 -3.10
C LEU A 350 3.63 -25.53 -3.79
N SER A 351 3.68 -24.25 -3.41
CA SER A 351 4.64 -23.31 -3.98
C SER A 351 6.09 -23.67 -3.63
N GLN A 352 6.32 -24.19 -2.43
CA GLN A 352 7.65 -24.61 -1.97
C GLN A 352 8.14 -25.87 -2.71
N ILE A 353 7.25 -26.84 -2.94
CA ILE A 353 7.62 -28.14 -3.52
C ILE A 353 7.69 -28.10 -5.05
N THR A 354 6.76 -27.36 -5.70
CA THR A 354 6.57 -27.47 -7.17
C THR A 354 7.01 -26.24 -7.95
N ASN A 355 7.34 -25.14 -7.28
CA ASN A 355 7.51 -23.80 -7.88
C ASN A 355 6.24 -23.26 -8.56
N TYR A 356 5.08 -23.92 -8.38
CA TYR A 356 3.80 -23.38 -8.83
C TYR A 356 3.07 -22.75 -7.66
N TRP A 357 2.53 -21.55 -7.88
CA TRP A 357 1.70 -20.88 -6.90
C TRP A 357 0.31 -20.57 -7.47
N PHE A 358 -0.64 -20.43 -6.59
CA PHE A 358 -2.03 -20.21 -6.90
C PHE A 358 -2.58 -19.08 -6.01
N PRO A 359 -3.45 -18.17 -6.51
CA PRO A 359 -4.01 -17.08 -5.72
C PRO A 359 -5.08 -17.60 -4.73
N TRP A 360 -4.61 -18.32 -3.72
CA TRP A 360 -5.40 -19.03 -2.71
C TRP A 360 -6.31 -18.11 -1.90
N LEU A 361 -5.96 -16.82 -1.75
CA LEU A 361 -6.76 -15.85 -1.01
C LEU A 361 -8.12 -15.60 -1.69
N MET A 362 -8.22 -15.74 -3.01
CA MET A 362 -9.50 -15.65 -3.73
C MET A 362 -10.45 -16.80 -3.36
N VAL A 363 -9.90 -17.96 -3.03
CA VAL A 363 -10.69 -19.09 -2.53
C VAL A 363 -11.09 -18.84 -1.07
N VAL A 364 -10.12 -18.55 -0.21
CA VAL A 364 -10.31 -18.39 1.23
C VAL A 364 -11.14 -17.15 1.58
N GLY A 365 -10.83 -16.01 0.97
CA GLY A 365 -11.48 -14.73 1.22
C GLY A 365 -12.72 -14.48 0.35
N GLY A 366 -12.83 -15.13 -0.81
CA GLY A 366 -13.93 -14.94 -1.76
C GLY A 366 -14.91 -16.13 -1.76
N GLN A 367 -14.50 -17.27 -2.28
CA GLN A 367 -15.40 -18.39 -2.52
C GLN A 367 -15.99 -19.00 -1.23
N VAL A 368 -15.15 -19.23 -0.22
CA VAL A 368 -15.58 -19.83 1.05
C VAL A 368 -16.57 -18.91 1.80
N PRO A 369 -16.32 -17.60 1.97
CA PRO A 369 -17.32 -16.69 2.55
C PRO A 369 -18.61 -16.57 1.74
N CYS A 370 -18.54 -16.56 0.41
CA CYS A 370 -19.75 -16.52 -0.44
C CYS A 370 -20.60 -17.78 -0.26
N ALA A 371 -19.97 -18.96 -0.22
CA ALA A 371 -20.65 -20.21 0.08
C ALA A 371 -21.29 -20.17 1.50
N LEU A 372 -20.55 -19.67 2.48
CA LEU A 372 -21.02 -19.55 3.87
C LEU A 372 -22.19 -18.57 4.01
N ALA A 373 -22.17 -17.46 3.28
CA ALA A 373 -23.25 -16.47 3.28
C ALA A 373 -24.58 -17.12 2.87
N VAL A 374 -24.58 -17.97 1.84
CA VAL A 374 -25.79 -18.73 1.45
C VAL A 374 -26.29 -19.62 2.61
N MET A 375 -25.35 -20.22 3.37
CA MET A 375 -25.71 -21.09 4.51
C MET A 375 -26.33 -20.32 5.67
N VAL A 376 -25.88 -19.09 5.89
CA VAL A 376 -26.42 -18.20 6.94
C VAL A 376 -27.78 -17.68 6.53
N LEU A 377 -27.95 -17.29 5.27
CA LEU A 377 -29.20 -16.71 4.74
C LEU A 377 -30.30 -17.76 4.49
N THR A 378 -29.93 -19.03 4.23
CA THR A 378 -30.89 -20.12 3.96
C THR A 378 -30.80 -21.21 5.03
N PRO A 379 -31.49 -21.08 6.18
CA PRO A 379 -31.46 -22.08 7.25
C PRO A 379 -31.97 -23.45 6.81
N LEU A 380 -31.34 -24.53 7.29
CA LEU A 380 -31.86 -25.89 7.11
C LEU A 380 -33.19 -26.01 7.79
N LYS A 381 -34.27 -26.35 7.04
CA LYS A 381 -35.44 -26.91 7.61
C LYS A 381 -35.12 -28.36 8.04
N VAL A 382 -34.89 -28.56 9.33
CA VAL A 382 -34.80 -29.93 9.89
C VAL A 382 -36.21 -30.55 9.75
N ALA A 383 -36.29 -31.64 8.98
CA ALA A 383 -37.51 -32.44 8.96
C ALA A 383 -37.75 -32.94 10.38
N GLU A 384 -38.78 -32.40 11.04
CA GLU A 384 -39.21 -32.74 12.37
C GLU A 384 -39.77 -34.16 12.34
N LYS A 385 -38.97 -35.17 12.67
CA LYS A 385 -39.52 -36.47 13.10
C LYS A 385 -40.15 -36.24 14.47
N ALA A 386 -41.45 -36.13 14.48
CA ALA A 386 -42.25 -36.06 15.68
C ALA A 386 -41.88 -37.19 16.64
N LYS A 387 -41.17 -36.86 17.74
CA LYS A 387 -41.19 -37.60 18.98
C LYS A 387 -41.79 -36.68 20.04
N THR A 388 -43.04 -36.97 20.34
CA THR A 388 -43.77 -36.44 21.48
C THR A 388 -43.01 -36.76 22.77
N ILE A 389 -42.49 -35.75 23.45
CA ILE A 389 -42.02 -35.80 24.84
C ILE A 389 -42.64 -34.60 25.57
N PRO A 390 -43.19 -34.81 26.81
CA PRO A 390 -44.09 -33.85 27.47
C PRO A 390 -43.36 -32.56 27.90
N ALA A 391 -44.13 -31.49 27.97
CA ALA A 391 -43.75 -30.13 28.31
C ALA A 391 -43.01 -30.02 29.65
N ALA A 392 -41.77 -29.52 29.63
CA ALA A 392 -41.13 -28.89 30.78
C ALA A 392 -41.02 -27.38 30.47
N GLY A 393 -41.37 -26.56 31.46
CA GLY A 393 -41.62 -25.12 31.36
C GLY A 393 -40.52 -24.23 30.77
N PRO A 394 -40.82 -22.96 30.52
CA PRO A 394 -39.99 -22.11 29.67
C PRO A 394 -38.69 -21.72 30.31
N LYS A 395 -37.56 -22.26 29.79
CA LYS A 395 -36.26 -21.69 30.00
C LYS A 395 -36.11 -20.49 29.08
N LYS A 396 -35.93 -19.30 29.62
CA LYS A 396 -35.55 -18.08 28.91
C LYS A 396 -34.27 -18.32 28.10
N THR A 397 -34.43 -18.53 26.80
CA THR A 397 -33.31 -18.47 25.85
C THR A 397 -33.05 -17.00 25.54
N ILE A 398 -31.93 -16.47 26.00
CA ILE A 398 -31.45 -15.14 25.58
C ILE A 398 -30.99 -15.32 24.13
N VAL A 399 -31.85 -14.97 23.20
CA VAL A 399 -31.46 -14.78 21.80
C VAL A 399 -30.79 -13.42 21.72
N LEU A 400 -29.46 -13.42 21.57
CA LEU A 400 -28.74 -12.24 21.14
C LEU A 400 -29.03 -12.02 19.64
N SER A 401 -30.20 -11.43 19.37
CA SER A 401 -30.48 -10.80 18.09
C SER A 401 -29.75 -9.47 18.12
N PHE A 402 -28.70 -9.31 17.26
CA PHE A 402 -28.21 -7.98 16.95
C PHE A 402 -29.36 -7.23 16.28
N PRO A 403 -29.77 -6.03 16.77
CA PRO A 403 -30.83 -5.27 16.14
C PRO A 403 -30.42 -4.94 14.70
N GLU A 404 -31.36 -5.09 13.77
CA GLU A 404 -31.20 -4.49 12.43
C GLU A 404 -30.81 -3.03 12.61
N GLU A 405 -29.89 -2.53 11.77
CA GLU A 405 -29.47 -1.11 11.75
C GLU A 405 -30.65 -0.24 11.28
N LYS A 406 -31.62 -0.06 12.15
CA LYS A 406 -32.76 0.81 11.89
C LYS A 406 -32.32 2.25 11.76
N PRO A 407 -33.02 3.06 10.95
CA PRO A 407 -32.83 4.50 10.97
C PRO A 407 -32.95 5.02 12.41
N PRO A 408 -32.11 6.01 12.82
CA PRO A 408 -32.13 6.50 14.18
C PRO A 408 -33.47 7.18 14.49
N ASP A 409 -33.98 6.92 15.69
CA ASP A 409 -35.13 7.65 16.22
C ASP A 409 -34.68 9.02 16.72
N ALA A 410 -35.01 10.05 15.98
CA ALA A 410 -34.65 11.46 16.24
C ALA A 410 -35.92 12.32 16.18
N PRO A 411 -36.75 12.34 17.24
CA PRO A 411 -38.12 12.89 17.20
C PRO A 411 -38.17 14.39 16.87
N ASP A 412 -37.12 15.13 17.13
CA ASP A 412 -37.01 16.58 16.82
C ASP A 412 -36.56 16.87 15.37
N TYR A 413 -36.37 15.81 14.56
CA TYR A 413 -35.85 15.94 13.21
C TYR A 413 -36.65 15.09 12.22
N GLU A 414 -36.99 15.65 11.10
CA GLU A 414 -37.50 14.92 9.93
C GLU A 414 -36.31 14.26 9.21
N LEU A 415 -36.23 12.94 9.27
CA LEU A 415 -35.17 12.15 8.67
C LEU A 415 -35.52 11.77 7.23
N LEU A 416 -34.68 12.20 6.27
CA LEU A 416 -34.88 11.87 4.86
C LEU A 416 -34.22 10.54 4.49
N GLN A 417 -34.94 9.72 3.74
CA GLN A 417 -34.48 8.42 3.23
C GLN A 417 -34.15 8.49 1.73
N PRO A 418 -33.17 7.77 1.22
CA PRO A 418 -32.20 6.91 1.92
C PRO A 418 -31.06 7.69 2.58
N PRO A 419 -30.17 7.03 3.37
CA PRO A 419 -28.97 7.67 3.88
C PRO A 419 -28.09 8.17 2.73
N ILE A 420 -27.46 9.32 2.88
CA ILE A 420 -26.58 9.94 1.89
C ILE A 420 -25.14 9.40 1.92
N GLY A 421 -24.79 8.66 2.96
CA GLY A 421 -23.46 8.06 3.11
C GLY A 421 -23.49 6.91 4.11
N GLU A 422 -22.65 5.91 3.85
CA GLU A 422 -22.38 4.81 4.76
C GLU A 422 -20.87 4.66 4.93
N GLY A 423 -20.40 4.74 6.18
CA GLY A 423 -19.01 4.57 6.55
C GLY A 423 -18.79 3.33 7.42
N SER A 424 -17.52 3.08 7.78
CA SER A 424 -17.10 1.92 8.57
C SER A 424 -17.86 1.79 9.90
N PHE A 425 -18.29 2.90 10.49
CA PHE A 425 -18.86 2.91 11.84
C PHE A 425 -20.30 3.38 11.89
N GLY A 426 -20.88 3.90 10.80
CA GLY A 426 -22.23 4.44 10.82
C GLY A 426 -22.78 4.90 9.48
N LYS A 427 -23.98 5.45 9.52
CA LYS A 427 -24.70 5.99 8.36
C LYS A 427 -25.00 7.47 8.58
N VAL A 428 -25.07 8.23 7.48
CA VAL A 428 -25.36 9.67 7.50
C VAL A 428 -26.64 9.94 6.72
N TRP A 429 -27.53 10.73 7.31
CA TRP A 429 -28.79 11.18 6.70
C TRP A 429 -28.83 12.70 6.62
N ILE A 430 -29.57 13.22 5.67
CA ILE A 430 -30.05 14.59 5.71
C ILE A 430 -31.24 14.63 6.68
N VAL A 431 -31.26 15.63 7.54
CA VAL A 431 -32.37 15.87 8.46
C VAL A 431 -32.80 17.32 8.37
N ARG A 432 -34.09 17.55 8.69
CA ARG A 432 -34.67 18.88 8.79
C ARG A 432 -35.17 19.09 10.20
N ASN A 433 -34.76 20.19 10.84
CA ASN A 433 -35.22 20.51 12.20
C ASN A 433 -36.59 21.20 12.18
N ALA A 434 -37.20 21.40 13.38
CA ALA A 434 -38.53 21.98 13.53
C ALA A 434 -38.67 23.40 12.95
N ILE A 435 -37.58 24.16 12.78
CA ILE A 435 -37.58 25.49 12.15
C ILE A 435 -37.24 25.45 10.65
N GLY A 436 -37.16 24.24 10.06
CA GLY A 436 -36.98 24.06 8.64
C GLY A 436 -35.53 24.13 8.16
N GLN A 437 -34.52 24.10 9.03
CA GLN A 437 -33.10 24.13 8.65
C GLN A 437 -32.60 22.72 8.31
N TRP A 438 -31.81 22.63 7.23
CA TRP A 438 -31.16 21.40 6.81
C TRP A 438 -29.89 21.15 7.60
N GLN A 439 -29.71 19.91 8.06
CA GLN A 439 -28.57 19.46 8.84
C GLN A 439 -28.20 18.03 8.41
N ALA A 440 -27.05 17.55 8.83
CA ALA A 440 -26.66 16.14 8.67
C ALA A 440 -26.74 15.42 10.02
N LEU A 441 -27.27 14.21 10.02
CA LEU A 441 -27.32 13.33 11.19
C LEU A 441 -26.50 12.08 10.90
N LYS A 442 -25.47 11.82 11.72
CA LYS A 442 -24.71 10.57 11.66
C LYS A 442 -25.07 9.69 12.84
N ALA A 443 -25.54 8.47 12.54
CA ALA A 443 -25.75 7.44 13.56
C ALA A 443 -24.59 6.45 13.54
N VAL A 444 -24.06 6.14 14.72
CA VAL A 444 -22.96 5.22 14.96
C VAL A 444 -23.51 4.00 15.67
N TYR A 445 -23.39 2.83 15.04
CA TYR A 445 -24.00 1.59 15.54
C TYR A 445 -22.96 0.74 16.28
N GLN A 446 -23.29 0.34 17.48
CA GLN A 446 -22.44 -0.54 18.29
C GLN A 446 -22.14 -1.89 17.60
N SER A 447 -23.09 -2.38 16.79
CA SER A 447 -22.96 -3.61 16.01
C SER A 447 -21.73 -3.61 15.07
N LYS A 448 -21.33 -2.43 14.57
CA LYS A 448 -20.18 -2.27 13.66
C LYS A 448 -18.81 -2.42 14.35
N PHE A 449 -18.76 -2.42 15.68
CA PHE A 449 -17.52 -2.55 16.46
C PHE A 449 -17.29 -3.98 16.98
N GLY A 450 -18.13 -4.94 16.63
CA GLY A 450 -18.03 -6.33 17.07
C GLY A 450 -18.11 -6.49 18.60
N ALA A 451 -17.33 -7.43 19.15
CA ALA A 451 -17.30 -7.69 20.60
C ALA A 451 -16.57 -6.62 21.42
N ASN A 452 -15.73 -5.79 20.79
CA ASN A 452 -14.96 -4.76 21.47
C ASN A 452 -15.74 -3.43 21.52
N ARG A 453 -16.31 -3.11 22.65
CA ARG A 453 -17.04 -1.85 22.86
C ARG A 453 -16.16 -0.62 23.07
N HIS A 454 -14.90 -0.79 23.34
CA HIS A 454 -14.01 0.32 23.69
C HIS A 454 -13.91 1.40 22.59
N PRO A 455 -13.79 1.09 21.29
CA PRO A 455 -13.77 2.12 20.25
C PRO A 455 -15.08 2.92 20.15
N TYR A 456 -16.23 2.24 20.26
CA TYR A 456 -17.57 2.86 20.28
C TYR A 456 -17.72 3.89 21.40
N ASP A 457 -17.35 3.50 22.64
CA ASP A 457 -17.42 4.40 23.79
C ASP A 457 -16.39 5.53 23.72
N SER A 458 -15.22 5.27 23.09
CA SER A 458 -14.18 6.29 22.87
C SER A 458 -14.66 7.34 21.86
N GLU A 459 -15.29 6.95 20.77
CA GLU A 459 -15.86 7.87 19.77
C GLU A 459 -16.94 8.77 20.41
N PHE A 460 -17.85 8.18 21.19
CA PHE A 460 -18.86 8.96 21.91
C PHE A 460 -18.26 9.97 22.87
N LYS A 461 -17.23 9.59 23.63
CA LYS A 461 -16.53 10.51 24.56
C LYS A 461 -15.78 11.61 23.81
N GLY A 462 -15.16 11.28 22.67
CA GLY A 462 -14.49 12.25 21.80
C GLY A 462 -15.46 13.33 21.31
N LEU A 463 -16.64 12.90 20.85
CA LEU A 463 -17.70 13.81 20.40
C LEU A 463 -18.22 14.76 21.50
N GLN A 464 -18.38 14.24 22.73
CA GLN A 464 -18.81 15.07 23.87
C GLN A 464 -17.80 16.20 24.18
N LYS A 465 -16.50 15.95 23.99
CA LYS A 465 -15.45 16.95 24.18
C LYS A 465 -15.31 17.88 23.00
N TYR A 466 -15.48 17.36 21.78
CA TYR A 466 -15.38 18.13 20.56
C TYR A 466 -16.52 19.13 20.39
N LYS A 467 -17.76 18.76 20.76
CA LYS A 467 -18.94 19.61 20.58
C LYS A 467 -18.74 21.05 21.08
N PRO A 468 -18.38 21.32 22.35
CA PRO A 468 -18.21 22.69 22.85
C PRO A 468 -17.01 23.43 22.20
N VAL A 469 -16.04 22.70 21.62
CA VAL A 469 -14.90 23.27 20.89
C VAL A 469 -15.33 23.64 19.48
N SER A 470 -16.11 22.81 18.80
CA SER A 470 -16.56 23.02 17.43
C SER A 470 -17.44 24.28 17.26
N GLU A 471 -18.18 24.67 18.30
CA GLU A 471 -19.03 25.84 18.29
C GLU A 471 -18.24 27.17 18.27
N LYS A 472 -16.96 27.15 18.67
CA LYS A 472 -16.13 28.33 18.88
C LYS A 472 -15.19 28.65 17.72
N HIS A 473 -15.08 27.78 16.73
CA HIS A 473 -14.15 27.99 15.61
C HIS A 473 -14.78 27.73 14.25
N PRO A 474 -14.76 28.67 13.31
CA PRO A 474 -15.47 28.57 12.04
C PRO A 474 -14.86 27.53 11.06
N GLY A 475 -13.62 27.09 11.27
CA GLY A 475 -12.96 26.06 10.47
C GLY A 475 -13.17 24.62 10.98
N LEU A 476 -13.91 24.45 12.09
CA LEU A 476 -14.31 23.15 12.61
C LEU A 476 -15.78 22.88 12.23
N LEU A 477 -16.10 21.63 11.92
CA LEU A 477 -17.48 21.22 11.67
C LEU A 477 -18.28 21.28 12.98
N ARG A 478 -19.28 22.14 13.04
CA ARG A 478 -20.08 22.35 14.25
C ARG A 478 -21.02 21.14 14.46
N ILE A 479 -21.04 20.67 15.72
CA ILE A 479 -22.02 19.71 16.21
C ILE A 479 -23.08 20.42 17.04
N ASP A 480 -24.33 20.25 16.62
CA ASP A 480 -25.47 20.86 17.31
C ASP A 480 -26.01 19.95 18.43
N LEU A 481 -26.08 18.63 18.21
CA LEU A 481 -26.62 17.68 19.15
C LEU A 481 -25.77 16.37 19.18
N VAL A 482 -25.61 15.78 20.36
CA VAL A 482 -25.11 14.42 20.54
C VAL A 482 -26.08 13.67 21.44
N SER A 483 -26.65 12.57 20.98
CA SER A 483 -27.64 11.76 21.71
C SER A 483 -27.24 10.29 21.75
N LYS A 484 -27.37 9.65 22.93
CA LYS A 484 -27.05 8.23 23.11
C LYS A 484 -28.31 7.44 23.46
N MET A 485 -28.73 6.56 22.58
CA MET A 485 -29.85 5.62 22.79
C MET A 485 -29.33 4.35 23.44
N LYS A 486 -29.37 4.28 24.79
CA LYS A 486 -28.76 3.19 25.56
C LYS A 486 -29.33 1.82 25.26
N ASP A 487 -30.64 1.73 25.02
CA ASP A 487 -31.35 0.47 24.85
C ASP A 487 -31.39 -0.01 23.39
N GLU A 488 -31.02 0.86 22.42
CA GLU A 488 -31.09 0.57 20.98
C GLU A 488 -29.73 0.27 20.34
N GLY A 489 -28.66 0.38 21.09
CA GLY A 489 -27.30 0.02 20.65
C GLY A 489 -26.68 0.97 19.64
N TYR A 490 -27.09 2.23 19.60
CA TYR A 490 -26.47 3.27 18.82
C TYR A 490 -26.44 4.62 19.56
N PHE A 491 -25.59 5.52 19.10
CA PHE A 491 -25.72 6.95 19.36
C PHE A 491 -25.76 7.72 18.04
N TYR A 492 -26.31 8.90 18.04
CA TYR A 492 -26.30 9.78 16.88
C TYR A 492 -25.87 11.19 17.28
N TYR A 493 -25.40 11.91 16.28
CA TYR A 493 -25.13 13.34 16.42
C TYR A 493 -25.60 14.09 15.19
N VAL A 494 -26.03 15.33 15.42
CA VAL A 494 -26.47 16.27 14.39
C VAL A 494 -25.40 17.34 14.21
N MET A 495 -25.09 17.64 12.97
CA MET A 495 -24.03 18.55 12.57
C MET A 495 -24.45 19.43 11.40
N GLU A 496 -23.70 20.48 11.12
CA GLU A 496 -23.89 21.30 9.93
C GLU A 496 -23.93 20.43 8.67
N LEU A 497 -24.82 20.77 7.74
CA LEU A 497 -24.84 20.17 6.42
C LEU A 497 -23.78 20.85 5.53
N GLY A 498 -22.97 20.05 4.81
CA GLY A 498 -22.04 20.58 3.81
C GLY A 498 -22.75 21.24 2.63
N ASP A 499 -22.04 22.12 1.92
CA ASP A 499 -22.52 22.66 0.65
C ASP A 499 -22.74 21.52 -0.35
N ALA A 500 -23.78 21.59 -1.15
CA ALA A 500 -24.02 20.62 -2.20
C ALA A 500 -23.12 20.88 -3.42
N GLN A 501 -22.76 19.84 -4.14
CA GLN A 501 -22.01 19.95 -5.41
C GLN A 501 -22.86 20.59 -6.52
N ALA A 502 -24.17 20.37 -6.51
CA ALA A 502 -25.11 20.93 -7.49
C ALA A 502 -26.29 21.60 -6.77
N PRO A 503 -26.81 22.73 -7.31
CA PRO A 503 -28.01 23.37 -6.80
C PRO A 503 -29.27 22.53 -7.06
N GLY A 504 -30.34 22.77 -6.29
CA GLY A 504 -31.65 22.16 -6.49
C GLY A 504 -31.87 20.82 -5.79
N TRP A 505 -30.89 20.35 -5.03
CA TRP A 505 -30.99 19.11 -4.23
C TRP A 505 -32.11 19.17 -3.17
N GLU A 506 -32.52 20.37 -2.76
CA GLU A 506 -33.61 20.57 -1.80
C GLU A 506 -34.95 20.05 -2.30
N HIS A 507 -35.12 19.92 -3.62
CA HIS A 507 -36.31 19.34 -4.26
C HIS A 507 -36.21 17.83 -4.43
N ASP A 508 -34.97 17.30 -4.48
CA ASP A 508 -34.66 15.87 -4.53
C ASP A 508 -33.47 15.57 -3.63
N PRO A 509 -33.70 15.32 -2.34
CA PRO A 509 -32.62 15.05 -1.38
C PRO A 509 -31.77 13.82 -1.71
N SER A 510 -32.27 12.90 -2.54
CA SER A 510 -31.48 11.73 -3.00
C SER A 510 -30.35 12.12 -3.94
N SER A 511 -30.43 13.30 -4.56
CA SER A 511 -29.42 13.86 -5.45
C SER A 511 -28.30 14.58 -4.71
N TYR A 512 -28.43 14.81 -3.40
CA TYR A 512 -27.45 15.52 -2.60
C TYR A 512 -26.10 14.79 -2.56
N LYS A 513 -25.04 15.52 -2.89
CA LYS A 513 -23.66 15.10 -2.70
C LYS A 513 -22.90 16.23 -2.00
N PRO A 514 -22.22 15.97 -0.89
CA PRO A 514 -21.45 17.02 -0.21
C PRO A 514 -20.30 17.51 -1.09
N ARG A 515 -20.04 18.81 -1.06
CA ARG A 515 -18.84 19.38 -1.64
C ARG A 515 -17.69 19.18 -0.66
N ASP A 516 -16.80 18.24 -0.97
CA ASP A 516 -15.59 17.94 -0.23
C ASP A 516 -14.34 18.27 -1.06
N LEU A 517 -13.18 18.30 -0.40
CA LEU A 517 -11.93 18.69 -1.03
C LEU A 517 -11.41 17.63 -2.01
N GLU A 518 -11.73 16.35 -1.79
CA GLU A 518 -11.37 15.28 -2.71
C GLU A 518 -12.14 15.38 -4.03
N ASN A 519 -13.44 15.66 -3.97
CA ASN A 519 -14.26 15.88 -5.16
C ASN A 519 -13.85 17.17 -5.90
N MET A 520 -13.52 18.22 -5.16
CA MET A 520 -13.00 19.46 -5.76
C MET A 520 -11.68 19.21 -6.51
N ARG A 521 -10.75 18.45 -5.93
CA ARG A 521 -9.49 18.05 -6.55
C ARG A 521 -9.73 17.27 -7.86
N LYS A 522 -10.65 16.30 -7.85
CA LYS A 522 -10.99 15.51 -9.04
C LYS A 522 -11.57 16.35 -10.19
N GLN A 523 -12.24 17.45 -9.88
CA GLN A 523 -12.82 18.37 -10.88
C GLN A 523 -11.79 19.32 -11.51
N THR A 524 -10.58 19.43 -10.93
CA THR A 524 -9.51 20.35 -11.34
C THR A 524 -8.32 19.59 -11.94
N ASP A 525 -8.54 18.51 -12.69
CA ASP A 525 -7.49 17.67 -13.29
C ASP A 525 -6.44 17.19 -12.26
N GLY A 526 -6.88 17.01 -11.02
CA GLY A 526 -6.08 16.47 -9.93
C GLY A 526 -5.39 17.50 -9.04
N ALA A 527 -5.06 18.71 -9.53
CA ALA A 527 -4.37 19.74 -8.75
C ALA A 527 -5.22 21.02 -8.62
N ILE A 528 -5.33 21.52 -7.40
CA ILE A 528 -6.04 22.77 -7.09
C ILE A 528 -5.09 23.97 -7.32
N PRO A 529 -5.58 25.14 -7.82
CA PRO A 529 -4.75 26.33 -7.97
C PRO A 529 -4.04 26.73 -6.68
N LEU A 530 -2.78 27.16 -6.77
CA LEU A 530 -1.91 27.44 -5.62
C LEU A 530 -2.52 28.44 -4.62
N ALA A 531 -3.10 29.53 -5.12
CA ALA A 531 -3.73 30.52 -4.27
C ALA A 531 -4.87 29.93 -3.40
N GLU A 532 -5.62 28.99 -3.96
CA GLU A 532 -6.68 28.30 -3.24
C GLU A 532 -6.11 27.26 -2.27
N CYS A 533 -5.01 26.56 -2.62
CA CYS A 533 -4.28 25.69 -1.70
C CYS A 533 -3.76 26.44 -0.48
N ILE A 534 -3.20 27.64 -0.67
CA ILE A 534 -2.73 28.49 0.42
C ILE A 534 -3.92 28.93 1.31
N ARG A 535 -5.04 29.35 0.71
CA ARG A 535 -6.25 29.75 1.44
C ARG A 535 -6.81 28.59 2.28
N ILE A 536 -6.90 27.42 1.70
CA ILE A 536 -7.34 26.19 2.38
C ILE A 536 -6.35 25.85 3.50
N GLY A 537 -5.05 25.87 3.21
CA GLY A 537 -3.99 25.58 4.17
C GLY A 537 -4.07 26.48 5.40
N ILE A 538 -4.19 27.79 5.22
CA ILE A 538 -4.36 28.75 6.32
C ILE A 538 -5.60 28.41 7.15
N THR A 539 -6.75 28.21 6.50
CA THR A 539 -8.02 27.95 7.20
C THR A 539 -7.99 26.67 8.02
N LEU A 540 -7.44 25.58 7.46
CA LEU A 540 -7.36 24.29 8.13
C LEU A 540 -6.30 24.27 9.23
N THR A 541 -5.16 24.96 9.02
CA THR A 541 -4.10 25.05 10.03
C THR A 541 -4.56 25.86 11.24
N ASP A 542 -5.33 26.95 11.04
CA ASP A 542 -5.94 27.74 12.09
C ASP A 542 -6.97 26.90 12.90
N ALA A 543 -7.83 26.17 12.20
CA ALA A 543 -8.77 25.22 12.84
C ALA A 543 -8.04 24.15 13.66
N LEU A 544 -6.97 23.61 13.11
CA LEU A 544 -6.15 22.60 13.78
C LEU A 544 -5.43 23.15 15.00
N HIS A 545 -4.90 24.37 14.90
CA HIS A 545 -4.30 25.07 16.04
C HIS A 545 -5.32 25.26 17.16
N PHE A 546 -6.53 25.70 16.84
CA PHE A 546 -7.59 25.85 17.82
C PHE A 546 -7.98 24.52 18.48
N LEU A 547 -8.07 23.45 17.69
CA LEU A 547 -8.36 22.09 18.20
C LEU A 547 -7.27 21.62 19.19
N HIS A 548 -5.99 21.74 18.81
CA HIS A 548 -4.84 21.38 19.64
C HIS A 548 -4.76 22.21 20.93
N SER A 549 -5.06 23.51 20.86
CA SER A 549 -5.08 24.40 22.03
C SER A 549 -6.19 24.05 23.03
N ASN A 550 -7.22 23.31 22.59
CA ASN A 550 -8.26 22.75 23.45
C ASN A 550 -7.98 21.30 23.88
N GLY A 551 -6.75 20.81 23.69
CA GLY A 551 -6.31 19.52 24.15
C GLY A 551 -6.80 18.32 23.33
N LEU A 552 -7.23 18.53 22.08
CA LEU A 552 -7.76 17.50 21.18
C LEU A 552 -6.88 17.32 19.94
N THR A 553 -6.84 16.10 19.39
CA THR A 553 -6.25 15.76 18.09
C THR A 553 -7.29 15.17 17.15
N HIS A 554 -7.13 15.39 15.85
CA HIS A 554 -8.09 14.95 14.82
C HIS A 554 -7.91 13.49 14.37
N ARG A 555 -6.67 13.09 14.07
CA ARG A 555 -6.21 11.75 13.72
C ARG A 555 -6.59 11.21 12.33
N ASP A 556 -7.45 11.86 11.58
CA ASP A 556 -7.82 11.44 10.22
C ASP A 556 -7.99 12.64 9.27
N ILE A 557 -6.95 13.44 9.13
CA ILE A 557 -6.91 14.59 8.22
C ILE A 557 -6.56 14.07 6.81
N LYS A 558 -7.48 14.24 5.86
CA LYS A 558 -7.36 13.87 4.44
C LYS A 558 -8.37 14.66 3.61
N PRO A 559 -8.21 14.75 2.27
CA PRO A 559 -9.12 15.57 1.42
C PRO A 559 -10.60 15.20 1.54
N SER A 560 -10.96 13.91 1.65
CA SER A 560 -12.37 13.48 1.80
C SER A 560 -12.99 13.87 3.16
N ASN A 561 -12.17 14.22 4.15
CA ASN A 561 -12.60 14.67 5.49
C ASN A 561 -12.56 16.20 5.64
N VAL A 562 -12.45 16.93 4.52
CA VAL A 562 -12.60 18.39 4.48
C VAL A 562 -13.82 18.70 3.64
N ILE A 563 -14.88 19.19 4.28
CA ILE A 563 -16.11 19.58 3.61
C ILE A 563 -16.26 21.10 3.58
N PHE A 564 -16.98 21.62 2.59
CA PHE A 564 -17.26 23.04 2.50
C PHE A 564 -18.63 23.33 3.15
N VAL A 565 -18.68 24.34 3.99
CA VAL A 565 -19.92 24.88 4.58
C VAL A 565 -19.91 26.38 4.38
N ASN A 566 -20.89 26.90 3.65
CA ASN A 566 -20.95 28.30 3.22
C ASN A 566 -19.64 28.77 2.53
N GLY A 567 -19.10 27.92 1.63
CA GLY A 567 -17.86 28.19 0.88
C GLY A 567 -16.57 28.11 1.71
N ARG A 568 -16.63 27.78 3.00
CA ARG A 568 -15.47 27.67 3.88
C ARG A 568 -15.09 26.21 4.09
N PRO A 569 -13.82 25.82 3.90
CA PRO A 569 -13.36 24.46 4.21
C PRO A 569 -13.36 24.25 5.73
N LYS A 570 -13.87 23.12 6.18
CA LYS A 570 -13.94 22.68 7.57
C LYS A 570 -13.43 21.27 7.76
N LEU A 571 -12.74 21.02 8.87
CA LEU A 571 -12.35 19.68 9.28
C LEU A 571 -13.61 18.90 9.71
N ALA A 572 -13.85 17.76 9.05
CA ALA A 572 -14.99 16.87 9.23
C ALA A 572 -14.54 15.45 9.60
N ASP A 573 -15.49 14.53 9.78
CA ASP A 573 -15.30 13.16 10.24
C ASP A 573 -14.51 13.05 11.55
N ILE A 574 -15.12 13.55 12.57
CA ILE A 574 -14.61 13.67 13.95
C ILE A 574 -14.69 12.39 14.76
N GLY A 575 -15.01 11.25 14.12
CA GLY A 575 -15.14 9.95 14.79
C GLY A 575 -13.86 9.43 15.48
N LEU A 576 -12.70 9.98 15.11
CA LEU A 576 -11.40 9.62 15.70
C LEU A 576 -10.83 10.67 16.64
N VAL A 577 -11.51 11.81 16.83
CA VAL A 577 -11.05 12.89 17.72
C VAL A 577 -10.89 12.38 19.15
N THR A 578 -9.75 12.67 19.77
CA THR A 578 -9.42 12.24 21.12
C THR A 578 -8.55 13.26 21.85
N ASP A 579 -8.44 13.08 23.17
CA ASP A 579 -7.49 13.88 23.97
C ASP A 579 -6.05 13.69 23.50
N ILE A 580 -5.25 14.75 23.58
CA ILE A 580 -3.81 14.67 23.39
C ILE A 580 -3.24 13.75 24.47
N ARG A 581 -2.52 12.72 24.05
CA ARG A 581 -1.88 11.74 24.93
C ARG A 581 -0.38 11.70 24.67
N PRO A 582 0.43 11.42 25.72
CA PRO A 582 1.84 11.10 25.49
C PRO A 582 1.98 9.90 24.54
N PRO A 583 2.98 9.89 23.62
CA PRO A 583 3.16 8.84 22.63
C PRO A 583 3.14 7.41 23.23
N GLU A 584 3.69 7.23 24.43
CA GLU A 584 3.77 5.94 25.12
C GLU A 584 2.40 5.39 25.57
N LYS A 585 1.37 6.22 25.57
CA LYS A 585 -0.01 5.84 25.95
C LYS A 585 -0.95 5.66 24.76
N ILE A 586 -0.42 5.79 23.55
CA ILE A 586 -1.21 5.61 22.32
C ILE A 586 -1.05 4.17 21.83
N ASN A 587 -2.04 3.32 22.13
CA ASN A 587 -2.02 1.89 21.79
C ASN A 587 -2.80 1.55 20.51
N THR A 588 -3.28 2.54 19.76
CA THR A 588 -4.11 2.31 18.58
C THR A 588 -3.56 3.07 17.37
N PHE A 589 -3.08 2.35 16.37
CA PHE A 589 -2.76 2.89 15.05
C PHE A 589 -4.06 2.98 14.23
N VAL A 590 -4.72 4.14 14.30
CA VAL A 590 -5.96 4.41 13.56
C VAL A 590 -5.79 5.69 12.78
N GLY A 591 -6.08 5.64 11.49
CA GLY A 591 -5.97 6.73 10.52
C GLY A 591 -5.93 6.18 9.10
N THR A 592 -5.81 7.05 8.11
CA THR A 592 -5.76 6.67 6.71
C THR A 592 -4.30 6.50 6.25
N PRO A 593 -3.89 5.30 5.74
CA PRO A 593 -2.56 5.11 5.17
C PRO A 593 -2.20 6.20 4.15
N GLY A 594 -0.94 6.64 4.14
CA GLY A 594 -0.45 7.72 3.30
C GLY A 594 -0.59 9.12 3.92
N TYR A 595 -1.52 9.33 4.87
CA TYR A 595 -1.66 10.57 5.63
C TYR A 595 -1.15 10.45 7.07
N MET A 596 -0.85 9.25 7.52
CA MET A 596 -0.21 9.05 8.83
C MET A 596 1.30 9.22 8.72
N PRO A 597 1.96 9.75 9.78
CA PRO A 597 3.41 9.78 9.82
C PRO A 597 3.98 8.36 9.77
N PRO A 598 5.23 8.21 9.26
CA PRO A 598 5.88 6.91 9.23
C PRO A 598 6.10 6.35 10.65
N PRO A 599 6.01 5.03 10.84
CA PRO A 599 6.37 4.39 12.10
C PRO A 599 7.81 4.73 12.51
N PRO A 600 8.12 4.79 13.83
CA PRO A 600 7.31 4.34 14.96
C PRO A 600 6.37 5.41 15.56
N GLU A 601 6.17 6.55 14.91
CA GLU A 601 5.34 7.62 15.46
C GLU A 601 3.87 7.21 15.50
N PRO A 602 3.21 7.20 16.70
CA PRO A 602 1.80 6.85 16.78
C PRO A 602 0.92 8.01 16.27
N PRO A 603 -0.17 7.72 15.53
CA PRO A 603 -1.17 8.74 15.21
C PRO A 603 -1.88 9.20 16.49
N GLY A 604 -2.13 10.50 16.63
CA GLY A 604 -2.86 11.07 17.78
C GLY A 604 -2.01 11.99 18.63
N THR A 605 -0.88 12.43 18.10
CA THR A 605 -0.13 13.57 18.59
C THR A 605 -0.45 14.81 17.73
N PRO A 606 -0.30 16.04 18.25
CA PRO A 606 -0.40 17.24 17.42
C PRO A 606 0.54 17.26 16.23
N GLN A 607 1.74 16.68 16.38
CA GLN A 607 2.73 16.57 15.31
C GLN A 607 2.31 15.59 14.20
N ALA A 608 1.57 14.52 14.57
CA ALA A 608 0.99 13.60 13.59
C ALA A 608 -0.14 14.24 12.76
N ASP A 609 -0.97 15.09 13.40
CA ASP A 609 -1.99 15.88 12.68
C ASP A 609 -1.35 16.93 11.74
N ILE A 610 -0.22 17.55 12.15
CA ILE A 610 0.55 18.47 11.31
C ILE A 610 1.10 17.75 10.08
N TYR A 611 1.63 16.53 10.26
CA TYR A 611 2.09 15.69 9.15
C TYR A 611 0.94 15.40 8.18
N ALA A 612 -0.21 14.96 8.70
CA ALA A 612 -1.39 14.65 7.90
C ALA A 612 -1.90 15.89 7.11
N LEU A 613 -1.87 17.05 7.72
CA LEU A 613 -2.23 18.32 7.05
C LEU A 613 -1.19 18.68 5.97
N GLY A 614 0.10 18.53 6.22
CA GLY A 614 1.15 18.70 5.22
C GLY A 614 0.94 17.79 4.02
N MET A 615 0.64 16.52 4.25
CA MET A 615 0.36 15.54 3.21
C MET A 615 -0.93 15.88 2.43
N LEU A 616 -1.97 16.36 3.11
CA LEU A 616 -3.18 16.88 2.46
C LEU A 616 -2.84 18.04 1.51
N LEU A 617 -2.02 19.01 1.96
CA LEU A 617 -1.61 20.15 1.14
C LEU A 617 -0.77 19.71 -0.07
N TYR A 618 0.11 18.74 0.11
CA TYR A 618 0.83 18.11 -0.99
C TYR A 618 -0.12 17.55 -2.06
N VAL A 619 -1.06 16.69 -1.63
CA VAL A 619 -2.00 16.02 -2.55
C VAL A 619 -2.87 17.00 -3.33
N ILE A 620 -3.34 18.07 -2.70
CA ILE A 620 -4.21 19.04 -3.39
C ILE A 620 -3.45 20.00 -4.30
N SER A 621 -2.18 20.30 -4.00
CA SER A 621 -1.37 21.23 -4.79
C SER A 621 -0.65 20.58 -5.96
N THR A 622 -0.24 19.30 -5.81
CA THR A 622 0.44 18.55 -6.87
C THR A 622 -0.50 17.71 -7.72
N GLY A 623 -1.64 17.30 -7.16
CA GLY A 623 -2.52 16.29 -7.76
C GLY A 623 -2.04 14.86 -7.55
N PHE A 624 -0.85 14.67 -6.97
CA PHE A 624 -0.27 13.35 -6.77
C PHE A 624 -0.88 12.61 -5.59
N ASP A 625 -0.80 11.28 -5.63
CA ASP A 625 -1.13 10.43 -4.50
C ASP A 625 -0.06 10.61 -3.40
N PRO A 626 -0.39 10.48 -2.10
CA PRO A 626 0.57 10.57 -0.99
C PRO A 626 1.82 9.71 -1.15
N ARG A 627 1.73 8.59 -1.87
CA ARG A 627 2.84 7.66 -2.14
C ARG A 627 3.97 8.27 -2.97
N PHE A 628 3.69 9.32 -3.71
CA PHE A 628 4.67 10.03 -4.53
C PHE A 628 5.33 11.21 -3.80
N PHE A 629 4.97 11.44 -2.53
CA PHE A 629 5.67 12.46 -1.76
C PHE A 629 7.17 12.10 -1.59
N PRO A 630 8.12 13.04 -1.83
CA PRO A 630 7.94 14.47 -2.11
C PRO A 630 8.00 14.87 -3.60
N ASP A 631 7.69 13.99 -4.54
CA ASP A 631 7.79 14.26 -5.98
C ASP A 631 6.90 15.43 -6.43
N ILE A 632 7.41 16.24 -7.37
CA ILE A 632 6.68 17.37 -7.96
C ILE A 632 6.72 17.22 -9.48
N ALA A 633 5.56 17.38 -10.14
CA ALA A 633 5.50 17.34 -11.60
C ALA A 633 6.31 18.50 -12.22
N THR A 634 7.11 18.21 -13.25
CA THR A 634 7.91 19.20 -13.99
C THR A 634 7.04 20.35 -14.54
N THR A 635 5.80 20.06 -14.93
CA THR A 635 4.81 21.05 -15.41
C THR A 635 4.46 22.11 -14.35
N ILE A 636 4.59 21.81 -13.06
CA ILE A 636 4.38 22.78 -11.98
C ILE A 636 5.58 23.76 -11.92
N MET A 637 6.79 23.25 -12.15
CA MET A 637 8.03 24.04 -12.15
C MET A 637 8.13 24.99 -13.35
N GLU A 638 7.36 24.76 -14.41
CA GLU A 638 7.31 25.61 -15.61
C GLU A 638 6.25 26.74 -15.52
N ARG A 639 5.41 26.75 -14.49
CA ARG A 639 4.36 27.76 -14.31
C ARG A 639 4.94 29.10 -13.79
N ARG A 640 4.25 30.22 -14.10
CA ARG A 640 4.63 31.56 -13.62
C ARG A 640 4.65 31.69 -12.09
N GLU A 641 3.89 30.86 -11.39
CA GLU A 641 3.75 30.80 -9.92
C GLU A 641 4.86 30.00 -9.23
N HIS A 642 5.88 29.59 -9.97
CA HIS A 642 6.96 28.71 -9.48
C HIS A 642 7.61 29.17 -8.18
N VAL A 643 7.89 30.49 -8.02
CA VAL A 643 8.58 31.01 -6.82
C VAL A 643 7.71 30.86 -5.57
N ASP A 644 6.41 31.12 -5.68
CA ASP A 644 5.49 31.00 -4.55
C ASP A 644 5.15 29.54 -4.26
N PHE A 645 5.11 28.70 -5.31
CA PHE A 645 4.98 27.25 -5.15
C PHE A 645 6.17 26.66 -4.37
N VAL A 646 7.41 27.05 -4.68
CA VAL A 646 8.61 26.57 -3.95
C VAL A 646 8.54 26.95 -2.45
N LYS A 647 8.06 28.14 -2.12
CA LYS A 647 7.88 28.53 -0.72
C LYS A 647 6.80 27.71 -0.03
N PHE A 648 5.69 27.44 -0.73
CA PHE A 648 4.59 26.63 -0.22
C PHE A 648 5.04 25.18 -0.01
N ASP A 649 5.77 24.63 -0.97
CA ASP A 649 6.33 23.28 -0.90
C ASP A 649 7.33 23.13 0.25
N ALA A 650 8.16 24.13 0.52
CA ALA A 650 9.06 24.14 1.67
C ALA A 650 8.31 24.02 3.01
N ILE A 651 7.10 24.59 3.11
CA ILE A 651 6.24 24.42 4.29
C ILE A 651 5.70 22.99 4.37
N ILE A 652 5.29 22.42 3.25
CA ILE A 652 4.83 21.04 3.17
C ILE A 652 5.95 20.07 3.57
N LEU A 653 7.14 20.22 2.99
CA LEU A 653 8.31 19.41 3.29
C LEU A 653 8.67 19.47 4.78
N LYS A 654 8.60 20.65 5.39
CA LYS A 654 8.83 20.82 6.84
C LYS A 654 7.73 20.17 7.67
N ALA A 655 6.46 20.29 7.27
CA ALA A 655 5.33 19.65 7.96
C ALA A 655 5.38 18.13 7.88
N CYS A 656 5.93 17.56 6.80
CA CYS A 656 6.05 16.13 6.55
C CYS A 656 7.44 15.54 6.88
N GLN A 657 8.29 16.25 7.65
CA GLN A 657 9.57 15.70 8.09
C GLN A 657 9.37 14.40 8.88
N PRO A 658 10.10 13.32 8.55
CA PRO A 658 10.02 12.06 9.29
C PRO A 658 10.45 12.22 10.75
N ASP A 659 11.53 12.99 10.99
CA ASP A 659 11.95 13.32 12.34
C ASP A 659 11.03 14.38 12.95
N VAL A 660 10.28 14.00 13.98
CA VAL A 660 9.35 14.88 14.71
C VAL A 660 10.02 16.17 15.19
N LYS A 661 11.32 16.13 15.53
CA LYS A 661 12.07 17.30 16.03
C LYS A 661 12.34 18.34 14.91
N GLN A 662 12.40 17.91 13.66
CA GLN A 662 12.62 18.77 12.50
C GLN A 662 11.30 19.31 11.92
N ARG A 663 10.17 18.72 12.34
CA ARG A 663 8.82 19.13 11.95
C ARG A 663 8.40 20.41 12.69
N TYR A 664 7.31 21.02 12.27
CA TYR A 664 6.65 22.05 13.07
C TYR A 664 6.24 21.49 14.43
N GLN A 665 6.64 22.15 15.51
CA GLN A 665 6.32 21.69 16.87
C GLN A 665 4.88 22.06 17.25
N THR A 666 4.35 23.12 16.67
CA THR A 666 2.94 23.54 16.84
C THR A 666 2.31 23.86 15.49
N SER A 667 1.01 23.65 15.38
CA SER A 667 0.24 24.09 14.22
C SER A 667 0.24 25.62 14.06
N GLN A 668 0.46 26.38 15.15
CA GLN A 668 0.63 27.84 15.09
C GLN A 668 1.89 28.25 14.33
N ASP A 669 2.99 27.50 14.47
CA ASP A 669 4.22 27.81 13.74
C ASP A 669 4.04 27.58 12.24
N MET A 670 3.32 26.50 11.85
CA MET A 670 2.95 26.25 10.46
C MET A 670 2.01 27.35 9.91
N LEU A 671 1.03 27.77 10.71
CA LEU A 671 0.11 28.84 10.33
C LEU A 671 0.86 30.13 10.00
N ARG A 672 1.78 30.57 10.86
CA ARG A 672 2.59 31.77 10.63
C ARG A 672 3.40 31.73 9.32
N ASP A 673 3.90 30.56 8.96
CA ASP A 673 4.65 30.43 7.71
C ASP A 673 3.71 30.44 6.49
N LEU A 674 2.53 29.82 6.56
CA LEU A 674 1.51 29.91 5.52
C LEU A 674 0.97 31.32 5.32
N GLU A 675 0.77 32.10 6.42
CA GLU A 675 0.28 33.49 6.35
C GLU A 675 1.26 34.40 5.64
N LYS A 676 2.58 34.13 5.65
CA LYS A 676 3.59 34.87 4.89
C LYS A 676 3.43 34.74 3.37
N LEU A 677 2.71 33.70 2.91
CA LEU A 677 2.44 33.47 1.48
C LEU A 677 1.12 34.14 1.02
N LYS A 678 0.36 34.70 1.97
CA LYS A 678 -0.87 35.43 1.67
C LYS A 678 -0.51 36.74 0.99
N CYS A 679 -0.74 36.83 -0.34
CA CYS A 679 -0.59 38.05 -1.13
C CYS A 679 -1.74 39.02 -0.91
#